data_fab834f515ed00547d3357e2270fc1dc
#
_entry.id   fab834f515ed00547d3357e2270fc1dc
#
_cell.length_a   1.000
_cell.length_b   1.000
_cell.length_c   1.000
_cell.angle_alpha   90.00
_cell.angle_beta   90.00
_cell.angle_gamma   90.00
#
_symmetry.space_group_name_H-M   'P 1'
#
loop_
_entity.id
_entity.type
_entity.pdbx_description
1 polymer ?
#
loop_
_entity_poly.entity_id
_entity_poly.type
_entity_poly.pdbx_seq_one_letter_code
_entity_poly.pdbx_strand_id
1 'polypeptide(L)'
;MKKKKWIVAIVLTIVFLFVLYGVYFIFFREEKNSTLTLIEKQWIENNKNKVIDFGVVNHTPIFSSDGSGVFFDYLNDLESDTGLEFNRSPYENSNNNTSDYSFQVVDKVGKNDILFYQDAYALVTKAAVKYYDLHDIKDLTIGVVTSDLEKIGTVLESASNIKYQTFQSNDELIKAITATGTQTTIDAIVVPKVAYMSEIIESDEMNIAYTFGDLEQNYVLRLGNTGKLNTILKKYTKKWMRDHFQDSYNENFTNAYYTAAEIGEKEKATFVGKRYLYGFIEQAPYDQLASGRLNGMNAQILKSFSNMTGIEITYKAYENLGNLLEDFNANNLDFFYGTNQDTNYKMDVNNTVSIGSEQVTVATPASDHTVITSVASLKNRKVQVVEGTKIESYLKEKGIECESYENITSLLEHPIANGVVVIDSDAYQYYKNDQLSDYKVNYQFYLETPYTYVVRDINANEVFYDFFNLYLSFIQEQNSLYIGYDNLLALRTKPILTGIVSILVGAILIVLAFIYGLNKWKKRDTRKTISIPKGEKIKYIDMLTSLKNRNYLNDNISIWDESEVYPQTIIIIDLNNIAYINDNYGHEEGDKVIKEAANKLITTQIENTDIIRTNGNEFLIYMVGYDEKQVVSYIRKLNKELKDLSHGFGAAIGYSMIHDAIKTIDDAVNEATLDMRSNKEEISN
;
A
#
# COMPACT_ATOMS: atom_id res chain seq x y z
N MET A 1 0.84 49.10 14.11
CA MET A 1 -0.27 48.19 13.78
C MET A 1 -0.21 47.58 12.36
N LYS A 2 0.25 48.29 11.31
CA LYS A 2 0.32 47.76 9.94
C LYS A 2 1.27 46.55 9.74
N LYS A 3 2.48 46.54 10.37
CA LYS A 3 3.46 45.43 10.24
C LYS A 3 2.96 44.10 10.83
N LYS A 4 2.23 44.10 11.96
CA LYS A 4 1.69 42.87 12.57
C LYS A 4 0.60 42.18 11.69
N LYS A 5 -0.21 42.95 10.98
CA LYS A 5 -1.24 42.40 10.08
C LYS A 5 -0.66 41.71 8.83
N TRP A 6 0.47 42.23 8.32
CA TRP A 6 1.23 41.63 7.22
C TRP A 6 1.89 40.30 7.62
N ILE A 7 2.47 40.25 8.82
CA ILE A 7 3.07 39.00 9.34
C ILE A 7 2.03 37.90 9.49
N VAL A 8 0.84 38.23 10.01
CA VAL A 8 -0.25 37.25 10.16
C VAL A 8 -0.75 36.76 8.79
N ALA A 9 -0.89 37.64 7.80
CA ALA A 9 -1.28 37.26 6.44
C ALA A 9 -0.22 36.35 5.78
N ILE A 10 1.06 36.64 5.96
CA ILE A 10 2.18 35.82 5.43
C ILE A 10 2.17 34.44 6.10
N VAL A 11 2.03 34.38 7.44
CA VAL A 11 1.97 33.10 8.17
C VAL A 11 0.79 32.25 7.73
N LEU A 12 -0.41 32.85 7.56
CA LEU A 12 -1.59 32.14 7.06
C LEU A 12 -1.43 31.65 5.61
N THR A 13 -0.77 32.42 4.75
CA THR A 13 -0.47 32.00 3.38
C THR A 13 0.55 30.84 3.36
N ILE A 14 1.56 30.88 4.22
CA ILE A 14 2.54 29.78 4.37
C ILE A 14 1.87 28.52 4.88
N VAL A 15 1.02 28.61 5.90
CA VAL A 15 0.26 27.47 6.42
C VAL A 15 -0.67 26.89 5.35
N PHE A 16 -1.35 27.73 4.57
CA PHE A 16 -2.20 27.31 3.47
C PHE A 16 -1.42 26.59 2.35
N LEU A 17 -0.24 27.11 2.01
CA LEU A 17 0.65 26.46 1.03
C LEU A 17 1.20 25.13 1.56
N PHE A 18 1.49 25.04 2.86
CA PHE A 18 1.89 23.78 3.50
C PHE A 18 0.76 22.73 3.49
N VAL A 19 -0.48 23.15 3.74
CA VAL A 19 -1.66 22.26 3.67
C VAL A 19 -1.92 21.82 2.23
N LEU A 20 -1.86 22.72 1.25
CA LEU A 20 -1.97 22.37 -0.16
C LEU A 20 -0.85 21.45 -0.62
N TYR A 21 0.39 21.69 -0.15
CA TYR A 21 1.52 20.82 -0.44
C TYR A 21 1.36 19.45 0.20
N GLY A 22 0.86 19.39 1.44
CA GLY A 22 0.54 18.13 2.14
C GLY A 22 -0.57 17.33 1.42
N VAL A 23 -1.65 17.99 1.00
CA VAL A 23 -2.72 17.39 0.20
C VAL A 23 -2.20 16.91 -1.15
N TYR A 24 -1.40 17.72 -1.85
CA TYR A 24 -0.74 17.34 -3.10
C TYR A 24 0.19 16.14 -2.89
N PHE A 25 0.97 16.12 -1.81
CA PHE A 25 1.90 15.06 -1.48
C PHE A 25 1.19 13.73 -1.18
N ILE A 26 0.05 13.78 -0.45
CA ILE A 26 -0.73 12.58 -0.08
C ILE A 26 -1.50 12.02 -1.28
N PHE A 27 -2.12 12.88 -2.10
CA PHE A 27 -3.04 12.44 -3.14
C PHE A 27 -2.44 12.33 -4.55
N PHE A 28 -1.34 13.03 -4.85
CA PHE A 28 -0.84 13.13 -6.22
C PHE A 28 0.59 12.62 -6.44
N ARG A 29 1.36 12.35 -5.39
CA ARG A 29 2.75 11.91 -5.54
C ARG A 29 2.88 10.46 -5.99
N GLU A 30 1.94 9.59 -5.62
CA GLU A 30 2.00 8.16 -5.99
C GLU A 30 1.62 7.89 -7.45
N GLU A 31 0.70 8.65 -8.03
CA GLU A 31 0.28 8.47 -9.42
C GLU A 31 1.39 8.74 -10.45
N LYS A 32 2.29 9.70 -10.17
CA LYS A 32 3.35 10.08 -11.11
C LYS A 32 4.43 9.02 -11.32
N ASN A 33 4.65 8.14 -10.34
CA ASN A 33 5.70 7.12 -10.40
C ASN A 33 5.26 5.79 -11.06
N SER A 34 3.97 5.62 -11.34
CA SER A 34 3.42 4.41 -11.98
C SER A 34 3.04 4.59 -13.45
N THR A 35 3.03 5.82 -13.97
CA THR A 35 2.70 6.06 -15.38
C THR A 35 3.91 5.92 -16.30
N LEU A 36 3.73 5.15 -17.38
CA LEU A 36 4.75 5.00 -18.41
C LEU A 36 4.96 6.33 -19.14
N THR A 37 6.22 6.74 -19.30
CA THR A 37 6.62 7.91 -20.07
C THR A 37 6.42 7.70 -21.57
N LEU A 38 6.43 8.79 -22.35
CA LEU A 38 6.36 8.70 -23.81
C LEU A 38 7.49 7.83 -24.41
N ILE A 39 8.69 7.90 -23.83
CA ILE A 39 9.85 7.10 -24.26
C ILE A 39 9.64 5.61 -23.99
N GLU A 40 9.07 5.26 -22.82
CA GLU A 40 8.75 3.88 -22.47
C GLU A 40 7.62 3.32 -23.36
N LYS A 41 6.58 4.12 -23.65
CA LYS A 41 5.52 3.77 -24.60
C LYS A 41 6.07 3.56 -26.02
N GLN A 42 6.98 4.42 -26.45
CA GLN A 42 7.63 4.27 -27.77
C GLN A 42 8.55 3.05 -27.82
N TRP A 43 9.24 2.73 -26.72
CA TRP A 43 10.02 1.49 -26.62
C TRP A 43 9.12 0.25 -26.74
N ILE A 44 7.97 0.24 -26.05
CA ILE A 44 6.97 -0.82 -26.16
C ILE A 44 6.54 -0.98 -27.62
N GLU A 45 6.12 0.10 -28.27
CA GLU A 45 5.67 0.08 -29.67
C GLU A 45 6.72 -0.48 -30.62
N ASN A 46 7.99 -0.13 -30.42
CA ASN A 46 9.10 -0.61 -31.25
C ASN A 46 9.50 -2.08 -30.99
N ASN A 47 9.01 -2.69 -29.91
CA ASN A 47 9.35 -4.05 -29.51
C ASN A 47 8.15 -5.03 -29.51
N LYS A 48 6.97 -4.62 -29.94
CA LYS A 48 5.76 -5.48 -30.00
C LYS A 48 5.92 -6.77 -30.81
N ASN A 49 6.85 -6.79 -31.78
CA ASN A 49 7.11 -7.96 -32.63
C ASN A 49 8.27 -8.83 -32.11
N LYS A 50 8.74 -8.57 -30.88
CA LYS A 50 9.82 -9.36 -30.27
C LYS A 50 9.24 -10.17 -29.13
N VAL A 51 9.42 -11.48 -29.20
CA VAL A 51 9.10 -12.39 -28.11
C VAL A 51 10.17 -12.25 -27.02
N ILE A 52 9.74 -12.03 -25.79
CA ILE A 52 10.60 -11.88 -24.61
C ILE A 52 10.43 -13.15 -23.76
N ASP A 53 11.56 -13.82 -23.45
CA ASP A 53 11.52 -15.03 -22.64
C ASP A 53 11.41 -14.71 -21.14
N PHE A 54 10.40 -15.28 -20.51
CA PHE A 54 10.21 -15.27 -19.06
C PHE A 54 10.31 -16.68 -18.50
N GLY A 55 11.23 -16.89 -17.58
CA GLY A 55 11.25 -18.09 -16.76
C GLY A 55 10.12 -18.01 -15.71
N VAL A 56 9.35 -19.07 -15.56
CA VAL A 56 8.31 -19.15 -14.54
C VAL A 56 8.57 -20.38 -13.67
N VAL A 57 8.85 -20.16 -12.38
CA VAL A 57 8.99 -21.26 -11.41
C VAL A 57 7.67 -22.04 -11.34
N ASN A 58 7.71 -23.35 -11.43
CA ASN A 58 6.54 -24.23 -11.41
C ASN A 58 6.29 -24.81 -10.00
N HIS A 59 5.17 -25.45 -9.80
CA HIS A 59 4.77 -26.13 -8.55
C HIS A 59 4.70 -25.18 -7.34
N THR A 60 4.14 -23.99 -7.57
CA THR A 60 3.80 -23.05 -6.49
C THR A 60 2.28 -22.81 -6.53
N PRO A 61 1.48 -23.45 -5.66
CA PRO A 61 0.03 -23.65 -5.85
C PRO A 61 -0.78 -22.43 -6.28
N ILE A 62 -0.51 -21.26 -5.69
CA ILE A 62 -1.25 -20.02 -6.00
C ILE A 62 -0.58 -19.24 -7.13
N PHE A 63 0.75 -19.29 -7.22
CA PHE A 63 1.52 -18.40 -8.09
C PHE A 63 1.80 -18.97 -9.46
N SER A 64 2.06 -20.28 -9.53
CA SER A 64 2.33 -20.97 -10.79
C SER A 64 2.12 -22.48 -10.63
N SER A 65 1.03 -22.97 -11.15
CA SER A 65 0.72 -24.41 -11.25
C SER A 65 0.03 -24.68 -12.57
N ASP A 66 0.57 -25.63 -13.33
CA ASP A 66 -0.01 -26.12 -14.59
C ASP A 66 -0.39 -25.02 -15.61
N GLY A 67 0.41 -23.96 -15.70
CA GLY A 67 0.21 -22.86 -16.64
C GLY A 67 -0.82 -21.83 -16.20
N SER A 68 -1.25 -21.86 -14.93
CA SER A 68 -2.13 -20.88 -14.30
C SER A 68 -1.50 -20.32 -13.04
N GLY A 69 -2.07 -19.25 -12.47
CA GLY A 69 -1.59 -18.62 -11.24
C GLY A 69 -1.27 -17.15 -11.41
N VAL A 70 -1.00 -16.49 -10.29
CA VAL A 70 -0.74 -15.03 -10.22
C VAL A 70 0.33 -14.56 -11.19
N PHE A 71 1.39 -15.35 -11.43
CA PHE A 71 2.44 -14.98 -12.37
C PHE A 71 1.97 -15.01 -13.82
N PHE A 72 1.08 -15.94 -14.15
CA PHE A 72 0.47 -16.02 -15.49
C PHE A 72 -0.53 -14.90 -15.70
N ASP A 73 -1.36 -14.58 -14.70
CA ASP A 73 -2.30 -13.45 -14.76
C ASP A 73 -1.56 -12.14 -14.98
N TYR A 74 -0.48 -11.91 -14.22
CA TYR A 74 0.39 -10.75 -14.42
C TYR A 74 0.94 -10.64 -15.85
N LEU A 75 1.44 -11.75 -16.42
CA LEU A 75 1.95 -11.75 -17.78
C LEU A 75 0.86 -11.55 -18.84
N ASN A 76 -0.33 -12.14 -18.63
CA ASN A 76 -1.49 -11.96 -19.50
C ASN A 76 -1.96 -10.49 -19.53
N ASP A 77 -2.05 -9.87 -18.36
CA ASP A 77 -2.42 -8.46 -18.23
C ASP A 77 -1.35 -7.55 -18.85
N LEU A 78 -0.06 -7.86 -18.63
CA LEU A 78 1.05 -7.11 -19.21
C LEU A 78 1.06 -7.22 -20.75
N GLU A 79 0.77 -8.40 -21.32
CA GLU A 79 0.60 -8.58 -22.77
C GLU A 79 -0.60 -7.78 -23.30
N SER A 80 -1.74 -7.90 -22.62
CA SER A 80 -2.97 -7.19 -22.99
C SER A 80 -2.80 -5.66 -22.97
N ASP A 81 -2.17 -5.13 -21.93
CA ASP A 81 -2.00 -3.68 -21.72
C ASP A 81 -0.93 -3.07 -22.62
N THR A 82 0.12 -3.85 -22.97
CA THR A 82 1.27 -3.33 -23.70
C THR A 82 1.35 -3.78 -25.16
N GLY A 83 0.76 -4.94 -25.49
CA GLY A 83 0.91 -5.60 -26.77
C GLY A 83 2.30 -6.20 -26.98
N LEU A 84 3.11 -6.35 -25.93
CA LEU A 84 4.33 -7.15 -25.96
C LEU A 84 3.97 -8.63 -25.94
N GLU A 85 4.84 -9.48 -26.49
CA GLU A 85 4.68 -10.93 -26.51
C GLU A 85 5.69 -11.58 -25.56
N PHE A 86 5.23 -12.50 -24.69
CA PHE A 86 6.07 -13.20 -23.73
C PHE A 86 6.01 -14.72 -23.95
N ASN A 87 7.19 -15.31 -24.10
CA ASN A 87 7.33 -16.76 -24.04
C ASN A 87 7.52 -17.19 -22.59
N ARG A 88 6.67 -18.06 -22.09
CA ARG A 88 6.65 -18.56 -20.72
C ARG A 88 7.40 -19.89 -20.66
N SER A 89 8.59 -19.90 -20.06
CA SER A 89 9.44 -21.08 -19.92
C SER A 89 9.35 -21.62 -18.50
N PRO A 90 8.56 -22.69 -18.23
CA PRO A 90 8.45 -23.25 -16.89
C PRO A 90 9.76 -23.92 -16.49
N TYR A 91 10.12 -23.82 -15.22
CA TYR A 91 11.27 -24.52 -14.65
C TYR A 91 11.00 -24.91 -13.18
N GLU A 92 11.60 -25.99 -12.73
CA GLU A 92 11.45 -26.50 -11.36
C GLU A 92 12.62 -26.08 -10.45
N ASN A 93 13.80 -25.95 -11.02
CA ASN A 93 15.01 -25.60 -10.30
C ASN A 93 15.67 -24.36 -10.92
N SER A 94 16.08 -23.41 -10.10
CA SER A 94 16.73 -22.16 -10.54
C SER A 94 17.95 -22.39 -11.46
N ASN A 95 18.65 -23.53 -11.33
CA ASN A 95 19.77 -23.91 -12.20
C ASN A 95 19.33 -24.20 -13.64
N ASN A 96 18.05 -24.50 -13.87
CA ASN A 96 17.50 -24.81 -15.18
C ASN A 96 16.91 -23.55 -15.89
N ASN A 97 16.86 -22.42 -15.20
CA ASN A 97 16.37 -21.18 -15.77
C ASN A 97 17.46 -20.51 -16.61
N THR A 98 17.17 -20.32 -17.89
CA THR A 98 18.06 -19.63 -18.85
C THR A 98 17.54 -18.24 -19.26
N SER A 99 16.39 -17.82 -18.74
CA SER A 99 15.75 -16.55 -19.12
C SER A 99 16.35 -15.40 -18.31
N ASP A 100 16.50 -14.25 -18.98
CA ASP A 100 16.98 -13.01 -18.35
C ASP A 100 15.98 -12.44 -17.34
N TYR A 101 14.71 -12.69 -17.57
CA TYR A 101 13.57 -12.32 -16.69
C TYR A 101 12.92 -13.57 -16.15
N SER A 102 12.65 -13.61 -14.87
CA SER A 102 12.02 -14.82 -14.30
C SER A 102 11.28 -14.55 -13.00
N PHE A 103 10.18 -15.25 -12.81
CA PHE A 103 9.56 -15.38 -11.50
C PHE A 103 10.30 -16.48 -10.72
N GLN A 104 10.69 -16.15 -9.51
CA GLN A 104 11.51 -17.02 -8.65
C GLN A 104 10.97 -17.00 -7.24
N VAL A 105 11.33 -18.08 -6.50
CA VAL A 105 11.19 -18.16 -5.06
C VAL A 105 12.57 -18.07 -4.45
N VAL A 106 12.78 -17.11 -3.53
CA VAL A 106 14.10 -16.81 -2.94
C VAL A 106 14.01 -16.55 -1.45
N ASP A 107 15.05 -16.86 -0.71
CA ASP A 107 15.09 -16.54 0.73
C ASP A 107 15.26 -15.03 0.98
N LYS A 108 16.01 -14.34 0.12
CA LYS A 108 16.27 -12.91 0.26
C LYS A 108 16.04 -12.17 -1.05
N VAL A 109 15.30 -11.06 -0.97
CA VAL A 109 15.03 -10.19 -2.12
C VAL A 109 16.33 -9.47 -2.53
N GLY A 110 16.74 -9.67 -3.77
CA GLY A 110 17.93 -9.06 -4.36
C GLY A 110 17.65 -7.65 -4.91
N LYS A 111 18.72 -6.93 -5.28
CA LYS A 111 18.63 -5.57 -5.84
C LYS A 111 17.80 -5.47 -7.15
N ASN A 112 17.83 -6.55 -7.94
CA ASN A 112 17.12 -6.63 -9.23
C ASN A 112 15.79 -7.37 -9.11
N ASP A 113 15.33 -7.67 -7.91
CA ASP A 113 14.08 -8.38 -7.69
C ASP A 113 12.96 -7.41 -7.36
N ILE A 114 11.76 -7.69 -7.86
CA ILE A 114 10.52 -7.03 -7.47
C ILE A 114 9.73 -8.04 -6.65
N LEU A 115 9.45 -7.72 -5.41
CA LEU A 115 8.69 -8.56 -4.49
C LEU A 115 7.22 -8.61 -4.91
N PHE A 116 6.66 -9.82 -5.05
CA PHE A 116 5.24 -10.09 -5.25
C PHE A 116 4.56 -10.51 -3.95
N TYR A 117 5.18 -11.43 -3.21
CA TYR A 117 4.58 -12.00 -2.01
C TYR A 117 5.65 -12.50 -1.05
N GLN A 118 5.34 -12.49 0.24
CA GLN A 118 6.14 -13.07 1.31
C GLN A 118 5.36 -14.21 1.93
N ASP A 119 5.85 -15.43 1.78
CA ASP A 119 5.25 -16.64 2.33
C ASP A 119 5.91 -16.99 3.65
N ALA A 120 5.15 -16.84 4.73
CA ALA A 120 5.65 -17.19 6.06
C ALA A 120 5.78 -18.70 6.24
N TYR A 121 6.82 -19.14 6.91
CA TYR A 121 6.93 -20.52 7.33
C TYR A 121 5.97 -20.83 8.47
N ALA A 122 5.51 -22.06 8.52
CA ALA A 122 4.68 -22.57 9.59
C ALA A 122 5.26 -23.87 10.19
N LEU A 123 5.05 -24.04 11.49
CA LEU A 123 5.14 -25.33 12.14
C LEU A 123 3.84 -26.08 11.89
N VAL A 124 3.90 -27.19 11.16
CA VAL A 124 2.77 -28.04 10.84
C VAL A 124 2.90 -29.32 11.65
N THR A 125 1.85 -29.67 12.41
CA THR A 125 1.81 -30.84 13.31
C THR A 125 0.66 -31.77 12.92
N LYS A 126 0.77 -33.05 13.29
CA LYS A 126 -0.34 -34.01 13.20
C LYS A 126 -1.43 -33.76 14.23
N ALA A 127 -1.04 -33.30 15.40
CA ALA A 127 -2.01 -32.97 16.44
C ALA A 127 -2.68 -31.60 16.16
N ALA A 128 -3.96 -31.48 16.40
CA ALA A 128 -4.68 -30.21 16.36
C ALA A 128 -4.28 -29.32 17.55
N VAL A 129 -3.04 -28.83 17.52
CA VAL A 129 -2.43 -27.96 18.55
C VAL A 129 -2.16 -26.61 17.94
N LYS A 130 -2.37 -25.54 18.72
CA LYS A 130 -1.99 -24.18 18.34
C LYS A 130 -1.03 -23.63 19.40
N TYR A 131 0.10 -23.07 18.95
CA TYR A 131 1.04 -22.34 19.81
C TYR A 131 0.93 -20.85 19.52
N TYR A 132 1.05 -20.03 20.56
CA TYR A 132 0.98 -18.57 20.46
C TYR A 132 2.32 -17.92 20.78
N ASP A 133 3.22 -18.65 21.44
CA ASP A 133 4.59 -18.22 21.75
C ASP A 133 5.58 -19.32 21.40
N LEU A 134 6.77 -18.95 20.94
CA LEU A 134 7.86 -19.89 20.65
C LEU A 134 8.30 -20.70 21.88
N HIS A 135 8.19 -20.12 23.08
CA HIS A 135 8.53 -20.81 24.35
C HIS A 135 7.55 -21.95 24.69
N ASP A 136 6.36 -21.97 24.10
CA ASP A 136 5.38 -23.04 24.30
C ASP A 136 5.70 -24.27 23.44
N ILE A 137 6.53 -24.10 22.41
CA ILE A 137 6.96 -25.17 21.51
C ILE A 137 8.09 -25.97 22.23
N LYS A 138 7.79 -27.20 22.58
CA LYS A 138 8.71 -28.06 23.34
C LYS A 138 8.51 -29.55 23.04
N ASP A 139 9.57 -30.30 23.28
CA ASP A 139 9.58 -31.77 23.23
C ASP A 139 9.14 -32.34 21.88
N LEU A 140 9.53 -31.71 20.76
CA LEU A 140 9.17 -32.10 19.39
C LEU A 140 10.39 -32.62 18.62
N THR A 141 10.14 -33.62 17.79
CA THR A 141 11.05 -34.02 16.70
C THR A 141 10.53 -33.37 15.40
N ILE A 142 11.28 -32.39 14.91
CA ILE A 142 10.88 -31.58 13.74
C ILE A 142 11.62 -32.04 12.49
N GLY A 143 10.87 -32.42 11.46
CA GLY A 143 11.41 -32.68 10.14
C GLY A 143 11.72 -31.38 9.41
N VAL A 144 12.90 -31.31 8.78
CA VAL A 144 13.32 -30.14 8.00
C VAL A 144 14.08 -30.58 6.74
N VAL A 145 13.96 -29.83 5.66
CA VAL A 145 14.84 -30.04 4.51
C VAL A 145 16.24 -29.57 4.87
N THR A 146 17.27 -30.31 4.46
CA THR A 146 18.67 -30.08 4.84
C THR A 146 19.13 -28.64 4.56
N SER A 147 18.67 -28.00 3.46
CA SER A 147 18.98 -26.61 3.13
C SER A 147 18.43 -25.61 4.12
N ASP A 148 17.37 -25.94 4.83
CA ASP A 148 16.62 -25.02 5.69
C ASP A 148 16.96 -25.18 7.18
N LEU A 149 17.75 -26.19 7.52
CA LEU A 149 18.08 -26.51 8.91
C LEU A 149 18.66 -25.33 9.69
N GLU A 150 19.61 -24.59 9.10
CA GLU A 150 20.28 -23.48 9.79
C GLU A 150 19.31 -22.34 10.11
N LYS A 151 18.49 -21.92 9.11
CA LYS A 151 17.53 -20.84 9.29
C LYS A 151 16.41 -21.22 10.28
N ILE A 152 15.90 -22.46 10.19
CA ILE A 152 14.85 -22.97 11.10
C ILE A 152 15.41 -23.12 12.52
N GLY A 153 16.62 -23.67 12.67
CA GLY A 153 17.26 -23.81 13.97
C GLY A 153 17.49 -22.48 14.68
N THR A 154 17.82 -21.43 13.93
CA THR A 154 17.99 -20.08 14.48
C THR A 154 16.67 -19.51 15.02
N VAL A 155 15.58 -19.69 14.32
CA VAL A 155 14.27 -19.15 14.73
C VAL A 155 13.69 -19.93 15.91
N LEU A 156 13.95 -21.23 16.00
CA LEU A 156 13.50 -22.09 17.09
C LEU A 156 14.49 -22.16 18.28
N GLU A 157 15.48 -21.26 18.36
CA GLU A 157 16.47 -21.25 19.46
C GLU A 157 15.82 -21.04 20.82
N SER A 158 14.69 -20.33 20.89
CA SER A 158 13.93 -20.11 22.13
C SER A 158 12.99 -21.26 22.50
N ALA A 159 12.74 -22.21 21.60
CA ALA A 159 11.95 -23.41 21.87
C ALA A 159 12.77 -24.43 22.68
N SER A 160 12.09 -25.31 23.46
CA SER A 160 12.75 -26.21 24.41
C SER A 160 12.76 -27.66 23.93
N ASN A 161 13.93 -28.32 24.03
CA ASN A 161 14.10 -29.75 23.74
C ASN A 161 13.62 -30.15 22.31
N ILE A 162 14.03 -29.37 21.31
CA ILE A 162 13.73 -29.67 19.91
C ILE A 162 14.81 -30.59 19.32
N LYS A 163 14.37 -31.65 18.64
CA LYS A 163 15.21 -32.51 17.83
C LYS A 163 14.91 -32.30 16.36
N TYR A 164 15.96 -32.27 15.55
CA TYR A 164 15.80 -32.12 14.10
C TYR A 164 16.10 -33.41 13.37
N GLN A 165 15.24 -33.78 12.43
CA GLN A 165 15.49 -34.83 11.46
C GLN A 165 15.54 -34.22 10.08
N THR A 166 16.65 -34.37 9.36
CA THR A 166 16.87 -33.77 8.06
C THR A 166 16.47 -34.71 6.92
N PHE A 167 15.90 -34.12 5.86
CA PHE A 167 15.48 -34.80 4.64
C PHE A 167 16.14 -34.13 3.43
N GLN A 168 16.34 -34.92 2.35
CA GLN A 168 16.99 -34.39 1.13
C GLN A 168 16.02 -33.68 0.19
N SER A 169 14.74 -33.99 0.27
CA SER A 169 13.69 -33.43 -0.56
C SER A 169 12.40 -33.18 0.21
N ASN A 170 11.55 -32.36 -0.36
CA ASN A 170 10.21 -32.09 0.13
C ASN A 170 9.36 -33.36 0.14
N ASP A 171 9.46 -34.20 -0.89
CA ASP A 171 8.71 -35.46 -0.98
C ASP A 171 9.05 -36.43 0.16
N GLU A 172 10.32 -36.51 0.54
CA GLU A 172 10.74 -37.31 1.69
C GLU A 172 10.20 -36.77 3.01
N LEU A 173 10.21 -35.44 3.15
CA LEU A 173 9.68 -34.73 4.32
C LEU A 173 8.17 -34.98 4.49
N ILE A 174 7.40 -34.82 3.42
CA ILE A 174 5.95 -35.03 3.42
C ILE A 174 5.63 -36.52 3.70
N LYS A 175 6.30 -37.46 3.05
CA LYS A 175 6.14 -38.87 3.35
C LYS A 175 6.44 -39.22 4.80
N ALA A 176 7.40 -38.56 5.43
CA ALA A 176 7.73 -38.79 6.84
C ALA A 176 6.64 -38.25 7.78
N ILE A 177 6.05 -37.08 7.51
CA ILE A 177 4.99 -36.53 8.37
C ILE A 177 3.68 -37.28 8.17
N THR A 178 3.35 -37.70 6.93
CA THR A 178 2.12 -38.45 6.62
C THR A 178 2.16 -39.92 6.92
N ALA A 179 3.36 -40.49 7.27
CA ALA A 179 3.50 -41.91 7.62
C ALA A 179 2.62 -42.26 8.81
N THR A 180 1.95 -43.42 8.74
CA THR A 180 1.08 -43.95 9.79
C THR A 180 1.76 -45.07 10.59
N GLY A 181 1.42 -45.23 11.88
CA GLY A 181 1.86 -46.29 12.74
C GLY A 181 3.27 -46.09 13.34
N THR A 182 3.98 -47.16 13.66
CA THR A 182 5.30 -47.16 14.36
C THR A 182 6.45 -46.62 13.51
N GLN A 183 6.22 -46.25 12.28
CA GLN A 183 7.21 -45.64 11.35
C GLN A 183 7.27 -44.11 11.43
N THR A 184 6.40 -43.47 12.19
CA THR A 184 6.44 -42.00 12.39
C THR A 184 7.66 -41.64 13.22
N THR A 185 8.61 -40.93 12.62
CA THR A 185 9.84 -40.51 13.28
C THR A 185 9.85 -39.03 13.65
N ILE A 186 8.87 -38.29 13.16
CA ILE A 186 8.74 -36.84 13.37
C ILE A 186 7.32 -36.44 13.84
N ASP A 187 7.29 -35.43 14.71
CA ASP A 187 6.05 -34.89 15.29
C ASP A 187 5.51 -33.72 14.50
N ALA A 188 6.40 -32.97 13.84
CA ALA A 188 6.08 -31.75 13.09
C ALA A 188 7.06 -31.56 11.95
N ILE A 189 6.67 -30.65 11.04
CA ILE A 189 7.53 -30.09 9.99
C ILE A 189 7.49 -28.56 10.03
N VAL A 190 8.54 -27.91 9.52
CA VAL A 190 8.55 -26.45 9.32
C VAL A 190 8.71 -26.17 7.83
N VAL A 191 7.67 -25.57 7.25
CA VAL A 191 7.54 -25.36 5.79
C VAL A 191 6.88 -24.03 5.47
N PRO A 192 7.13 -23.42 4.29
CA PRO A 192 6.39 -22.25 3.82
C PRO A 192 4.92 -22.64 3.56
N LYS A 193 3.98 -21.83 4.05
CA LYS A 193 2.55 -22.18 4.05
C LYS A 193 1.97 -22.34 2.64
N VAL A 194 2.23 -21.36 1.76
CA VAL A 194 1.69 -21.34 0.41
C VAL A 194 2.33 -22.42 -0.46
N ALA A 195 3.63 -22.62 -0.34
CA ALA A 195 4.32 -23.65 -1.10
C ALA A 195 3.81 -25.07 -0.81
N TYR A 196 3.34 -25.30 0.42
CA TYR A 196 2.85 -26.62 0.89
C TYR A 196 1.33 -26.62 1.14
N MET A 197 0.62 -25.69 0.54
CA MET A 197 -0.83 -25.56 0.74
C MET A 197 -1.58 -26.81 0.32
N SER A 198 -1.24 -27.39 -0.83
CA SER A 198 -1.90 -28.59 -1.35
C SER A 198 -1.75 -29.78 -0.41
N GLU A 199 -0.52 -30.03 0.05
CA GLU A 199 -0.21 -31.14 0.96
C GLU A 199 -0.89 -30.98 2.33
N ILE A 200 -0.99 -29.73 2.82
CA ILE A 200 -1.71 -29.43 4.07
C ILE A 200 -3.21 -29.70 3.92
N ILE A 201 -3.79 -29.38 2.78
CA ILE A 201 -5.23 -29.59 2.51
C ILE A 201 -5.53 -31.06 2.26
N GLU A 202 -4.71 -31.75 1.46
CA GLU A 202 -4.90 -33.16 1.12
C GLU A 202 -4.77 -34.10 2.32
N SER A 203 -4.14 -33.63 3.40
CA SER A 203 -3.95 -34.41 4.63
C SER A 203 -4.84 -33.92 5.76
N ASP A 204 -5.90 -34.66 6.07
CA ASP A 204 -6.79 -34.41 7.23
C ASP A 204 -6.06 -34.37 8.58
N GLU A 205 -4.82 -34.85 8.62
CA GLU A 205 -4.01 -34.92 9.84
C GLU A 205 -3.05 -33.74 10.00
N MET A 206 -2.89 -32.85 9.01
CA MET A 206 -1.95 -31.73 9.07
C MET A 206 -2.61 -30.45 9.56
N ASN A 207 -2.07 -29.88 10.63
CA ASN A 207 -2.56 -28.65 11.24
C ASN A 207 -1.45 -27.60 11.33
N ILE A 208 -1.71 -26.35 10.97
CA ILE A 208 -0.80 -25.23 11.18
C ILE A 208 -0.81 -24.85 12.67
N ALA A 209 0.21 -25.30 13.39
CA ALA A 209 0.34 -25.10 14.83
C ALA A 209 0.92 -23.74 15.21
N TYR A 210 1.82 -23.19 14.38
CA TYR A 210 2.46 -21.88 14.60
C TYR A 210 2.89 -21.28 13.27
N THR A 211 2.82 -19.97 13.15
CA THR A 211 3.33 -19.21 11.98
C THR A 211 4.49 -18.33 12.43
N PHE A 212 5.64 -18.43 11.76
CA PHE A 212 6.84 -17.66 12.09
C PHE A 212 6.79 -16.28 11.46
N GLY A 213 6.93 -15.22 12.26
CA GLY A 213 6.93 -13.83 11.76
C GLY A 213 8.25 -13.40 11.09
N ASP A 214 9.36 -14.06 11.45
CA ASP A 214 10.71 -13.67 11.00
C ASP A 214 11.33 -14.69 10.04
N LEU A 215 10.57 -15.68 9.59
CA LEU A 215 11.02 -16.71 8.66
C LEU A 215 10.11 -16.75 7.44
N GLU A 216 10.63 -16.25 6.31
CA GLU A 216 9.86 -16.03 5.10
C GLU A 216 10.57 -16.60 3.87
N GLN A 217 9.76 -16.95 2.87
CA GLN A 217 10.17 -17.22 1.51
C GLN A 217 9.55 -16.18 0.59
N ASN A 218 10.33 -15.64 -0.35
CA ASN A 218 9.90 -14.49 -1.16
C ASN A 218 9.64 -14.89 -2.60
N TYR A 219 8.46 -14.59 -3.10
CA TYR A 219 8.07 -14.73 -4.50
C TYR A 219 8.40 -13.43 -5.21
N VAL A 220 9.31 -13.48 -6.18
CA VAL A 220 9.87 -12.29 -6.82
C VAL A 220 9.85 -12.39 -8.34
N LEU A 221 9.74 -11.24 -9.00
CA LEU A 221 10.13 -11.09 -10.41
C LEU A 221 11.58 -10.60 -10.46
N ARG A 222 12.49 -11.45 -10.92
CA ARG A 222 13.87 -11.10 -11.20
C ARG A 222 13.99 -10.41 -12.54
N LEU A 223 14.60 -9.24 -12.51
CA LEU A 223 14.85 -8.43 -13.70
C LEU A 223 16.21 -8.74 -14.29
N GLY A 224 16.34 -8.63 -15.60
CA GLY A 224 17.62 -8.71 -16.31
C GLY A 224 18.62 -7.64 -15.84
N ASN A 225 19.87 -7.77 -16.26
CA ASN A 225 20.95 -6.93 -15.74
C ASN A 225 20.78 -5.44 -16.04
N THR A 226 20.31 -5.06 -17.23
CA THR A 226 20.06 -3.66 -17.61
C THR A 226 19.06 -3.58 -18.77
N GLY A 227 18.29 -2.49 -18.86
CA GLY A 227 17.42 -2.26 -20.02
C GLY A 227 16.20 -1.39 -19.71
N LYS A 228 15.62 -0.84 -20.77
CA LYS A 228 14.35 -0.06 -20.68
C LYS A 228 13.20 -0.92 -20.17
N LEU A 229 13.19 -2.21 -20.49
CA LEU A 229 12.18 -3.15 -20.00
C LEU A 229 12.17 -3.21 -18.46
N ASN A 230 13.33 -3.17 -17.79
CA ASN A 230 13.39 -3.15 -16.33
C ASN A 230 12.61 -1.98 -15.72
N THR A 231 12.74 -0.79 -16.32
CA THR A 231 12.03 0.41 -15.84
C THR A 231 10.53 0.29 -16.08
N ILE A 232 10.14 -0.25 -17.24
CA ILE A 232 8.74 -0.51 -17.60
C ILE A 232 8.14 -1.51 -16.62
N LEU A 233 8.81 -2.66 -16.40
CA LEU A 233 8.36 -3.69 -15.48
C LEU A 233 8.21 -3.16 -14.05
N LYS A 234 9.19 -2.42 -13.54
CA LYS A 234 9.10 -1.80 -12.20
C LYS A 234 7.85 -0.92 -12.02
N LYS A 235 7.55 -0.09 -13.01
CA LYS A 235 6.39 0.80 -12.98
C LYS A 235 5.07 0.04 -13.16
N TYR A 236 5.05 -0.88 -14.13
CA TYR A 236 3.88 -1.70 -14.41
C TYR A 236 3.54 -2.59 -13.22
N THR A 237 4.52 -3.33 -12.68
CA THR A 237 4.31 -4.19 -11.50
C THR A 237 3.78 -3.40 -10.32
N LYS A 238 4.33 -2.21 -10.04
CA LYS A 238 3.83 -1.37 -8.94
C LYS A 238 2.35 -1.00 -9.12
N LYS A 239 1.91 -0.70 -10.36
CA LYS A 239 0.50 -0.43 -10.65
C LYS A 239 -0.33 -1.70 -10.53
N TRP A 240 0.11 -2.80 -11.15
CA TRP A 240 -0.60 -4.07 -11.17
C TRP A 240 -0.78 -4.64 -9.75
N MET A 241 0.25 -4.59 -8.91
CA MET A 241 0.19 -4.99 -7.50
C MET A 241 -0.87 -4.23 -6.69
N ARG A 242 -1.08 -2.96 -7.01
CA ARG A 242 -2.10 -2.14 -6.36
C ARG A 242 -3.51 -2.44 -6.87
N ASP A 243 -3.66 -2.60 -8.19
CA ASP A 243 -4.95 -2.59 -8.87
C ASP A 243 -5.51 -4.01 -9.11
N HIS A 244 -4.67 -5.03 -9.26
CA HIS A 244 -5.05 -6.39 -9.73
C HIS A 244 -4.55 -7.54 -8.85
N PHE A 245 -3.44 -7.36 -8.11
CA PHE A 245 -2.82 -8.47 -7.36
C PHE A 245 -3.78 -9.17 -6.40
N GLN A 246 -4.55 -8.40 -5.63
CA GLN A 246 -5.43 -9.00 -4.61
C GLN A 246 -6.53 -9.86 -5.25
N ASP A 247 -7.10 -9.42 -6.36
CA ASP A 247 -8.14 -10.17 -7.06
C ASP A 247 -7.57 -11.45 -7.68
N SER A 248 -6.42 -11.35 -8.36
CA SER A 248 -5.71 -12.50 -8.91
C SER A 248 -5.30 -13.49 -7.80
N TYR A 249 -4.73 -13.00 -6.69
CA TYR A 249 -4.37 -13.84 -5.55
C TYR A 249 -5.59 -14.58 -4.97
N ASN A 250 -6.69 -13.88 -4.75
CA ASN A 250 -7.92 -14.45 -4.20
C ASN A 250 -8.50 -15.55 -5.11
N GLU A 251 -8.56 -15.31 -6.40
CA GLU A 251 -9.05 -16.28 -7.39
C GLU A 251 -8.15 -17.53 -7.41
N ASN A 252 -6.85 -17.33 -7.49
CA ASN A 252 -5.91 -18.45 -7.55
C ASN A 252 -5.82 -19.22 -6.21
N PHE A 253 -5.94 -18.55 -5.06
CA PHE A 253 -6.03 -19.21 -3.76
C PHE A 253 -7.29 -20.09 -3.68
N THR A 254 -8.43 -19.55 -4.10
CA THR A 254 -9.72 -20.28 -4.11
C THR A 254 -9.66 -21.49 -5.04
N ASN A 255 -9.09 -21.34 -6.24
CA ASN A 255 -8.93 -22.43 -7.19
C ASN A 255 -7.96 -23.50 -6.67
N ALA A 256 -6.84 -23.11 -6.04
CA ALA A 256 -5.91 -24.05 -5.41
C ALA A 256 -6.58 -24.85 -4.29
N TYR A 257 -7.40 -24.18 -3.44
CA TYR A 257 -8.19 -24.88 -2.44
C TYR A 257 -9.15 -25.90 -3.05
N TYR A 258 -9.95 -25.50 -4.03
CA TYR A 258 -10.89 -26.43 -4.66
C TYR A 258 -10.22 -27.65 -5.30
N THR A 259 -9.03 -27.44 -5.88
CA THR A 259 -8.26 -28.52 -6.50
C THR A 259 -7.70 -29.46 -5.44
N ALA A 260 -7.04 -28.96 -4.40
CA ALA A 260 -6.43 -29.76 -3.34
C ALA A 260 -7.46 -30.48 -2.46
N ALA A 261 -8.60 -29.84 -2.20
CA ALA A 261 -9.71 -30.44 -1.43
C ALA A 261 -10.66 -31.29 -2.30
N GLU A 262 -10.36 -31.50 -3.59
CA GLU A 262 -11.17 -32.27 -4.55
C GLU A 262 -12.64 -31.83 -4.63
N ILE A 263 -12.92 -30.52 -4.42
CA ILE A 263 -14.29 -29.99 -4.39
C ILE A 263 -14.92 -30.03 -5.78
N GLY A 264 -16.01 -30.80 -5.92
CA GLY A 264 -16.75 -30.95 -7.17
C GLY A 264 -17.59 -29.72 -7.53
N GLU A 265 -17.98 -29.60 -8.80
CA GLU A 265 -18.78 -28.47 -9.30
C GLU A 265 -20.13 -28.30 -8.58
N LYS A 266 -20.76 -29.39 -8.12
CA LYS A 266 -22.01 -29.33 -7.35
C LYS A 266 -21.80 -28.74 -5.96
N GLU A 267 -20.69 -29.09 -5.31
CA GLU A 267 -20.32 -28.59 -4.00
C GLU A 267 -19.93 -27.11 -4.07
N LYS A 268 -19.13 -26.71 -5.08
CA LYS A 268 -18.82 -25.30 -5.38
C LYS A 268 -20.10 -24.49 -5.57
N ALA A 269 -21.04 -25.00 -6.41
CA ALA A 269 -22.29 -24.31 -6.65
C ALA A 269 -23.15 -24.17 -5.39
N THR A 270 -23.15 -25.18 -4.51
CA THR A 270 -23.83 -25.13 -3.21
C THR A 270 -23.18 -24.13 -2.28
N PHE A 271 -21.85 -24.15 -2.18
CA PHE A 271 -21.06 -23.26 -1.35
C PHE A 271 -21.25 -21.78 -1.76
N VAL A 272 -21.07 -21.46 -3.04
CA VAL A 272 -21.22 -20.09 -3.54
C VAL A 272 -22.67 -19.62 -3.56
N GLY A 273 -23.62 -20.53 -3.82
CA GLY A 273 -25.04 -20.19 -3.90
C GLY A 273 -25.75 -20.02 -2.56
N LYS A 274 -25.14 -20.45 -1.46
CA LYS A 274 -25.69 -20.32 -0.12
C LYS A 274 -25.37 -18.93 0.46
N ARG A 275 -26.37 -18.34 1.12
CA ARG A 275 -26.19 -17.16 1.97
C ARG A 275 -25.92 -17.63 3.39
N TYR A 276 -24.76 -17.24 3.95
CA TYR A 276 -24.36 -17.59 5.31
C TYR A 276 -24.74 -16.46 6.28
N LEU A 277 -25.34 -16.82 7.41
CA LEU A 277 -25.75 -15.85 8.42
C LEU A 277 -24.81 -15.90 9.63
N TYR A 278 -24.10 -14.80 9.86
CA TYR A 278 -23.24 -14.54 11.00
C TYR A 278 -24.00 -13.84 12.11
N GLY A 279 -24.01 -14.42 13.32
CA GLY A 279 -24.55 -13.78 14.51
C GLY A 279 -23.47 -13.18 15.37
N PHE A 280 -23.75 -12.02 15.98
CA PHE A 280 -22.80 -11.37 16.88
C PHE A 280 -23.50 -10.55 17.97
N ILE A 281 -22.76 -10.34 19.05
CA ILE A 281 -23.09 -9.36 20.09
C ILE A 281 -22.11 -8.21 19.93
N GLU A 282 -22.57 -6.96 20.04
CA GLU A 282 -21.69 -5.82 19.94
C GLU A 282 -20.62 -5.83 21.02
N GLN A 283 -19.37 -6.02 20.60
CA GLN A 283 -18.17 -6.05 21.42
C GLN A 283 -16.98 -5.49 20.65
N ALA A 284 -16.80 -4.17 20.70
CA ALA A 284 -15.63 -3.57 20.08
C ALA A 284 -14.33 -4.01 20.80
N PRO A 285 -13.25 -4.25 20.08
CA PRO A 285 -13.04 -4.00 18.64
C PRO A 285 -13.41 -5.16 17.69
N TYR A 286 -13.98 -6.26 18.21
CA TYR A 286 -14.28 -7.46 17.42
C TYR A 286 -15.47 -7.21 16.48
N ASP A 287 -16.62 -6.88 17.04
CA ASP A 287 -17.86 -6.65 16.30
C ASP A 287 -18.56 -5.39 16.80
N GLN A 288 -18.88 -4.47 15.89
CA GLN A 288 -19.63 -3.26 16.20
C GLN A 288 -20.49 -2.81 15.02
N LEU A 289 -21.73 -2.41 15.30
CA LEU A 289 -22.57 -1.73 14.32
C LEU A 289 -22.23 -0.24 14.27
N ALA A 290 -21.83 0.23 13.09
CA ALA A 290 -21.65 1.64 12.83
C ALA A 290 -22.32 2.01 11.51
N SER A 291 -23.22 2.99 11.54
CA SER A 291 -24.00 3.40 10.37
C SER A 291 -24.75 2.25 9.68
N GLY A 292 -25.27 1.29 10.45
CA GLY A 292 -26.02 0.13 9.96
C GLY A 292 -25.17 -0.94 9.27
N ARG A 293 -23.85 -0.90 9.45
CA ARG A 293 -22.91 -1.90 8.93
C ARG A 293 -22.09 -2.51 10.02
N LEU A 294 -21.80 -3.80 9.88
CA LEU A 294 -20.86 -4.49 10.75
C LEU A 294 -19.45 -3.97 10.48
N ASN A 295 -18.74 -3.61 11.55
CA ASN A 295 -17.36 -3.13 11.55
C ASN A 295 -16.60 -3.85 12.66
N GLY A 296 -15.27 -3.82 12.60
CA GLY A 296 -14.39 -4.43 13.58
C GLY A 296 -13.51 -5.51 12.97
N MET A 297 -12.82 -6.22 13.85
CA MET A 297 -11.82 -7.23 13.46
C MET A 297 -12.48 -8.39 12.73
N ASN A 298 -13.57 -8.94 13.27
CA ASN A 298 -14.33 -10.03 12.64
C ASN A 298 -14.96 -9.57 11.31
N ALA A 299 -15.51 -8.37 11.25
CA ALA A 299 -16.06 -7.81 10.03
C ALA A 299 -15.06 -7.79 8.88
N GLN A 300 -13.80 -7.44 9.18
CA GLN A 300 -12.73 -7.42 8.18
C GLN A 300 -12.38 -8.83 7.70
N ILE A 301 -12.27 -9.79 8.61
CA ILE A 301 -11.99 -11.20 8.28
C ILE A 301 -13.10 -11.75 7.36
N LEU A 302 -14.35 -11.60 7.77
CA LEU A 302 -15.52 -12.10 7.03
C LEU A 302 -15.64 -11.44 5.65
N LYS A 303 -15.39 -10.14 5.58
CA LYS A 303 -15.39 -9.40 4.31
C LYS A 303 -14.27 -9.89 3.37
N SER A 304 -13.07 -10.11 3.89
CA SER A 304 -11.94 -10.57 3.08
C SER A 304 -12.19 -11.99 2.57
N PHE A 305 -12.72 -12.88 3.40
CA PHE A 305 -13.11 -14.23 3.01
C PHE A 305 -14.25 -14.24 1.98
N SER A 306 -15.29 -13.43 2.19
CA SER A 306 -16.39 -13.25 1.24
C SER A 306 -15.89 -12.71 -0.12
N ASN A 307 -15.00 -11.73 -0.12
CA ASN A 307 -14.41 -11.20 -1.36
C ASN A 307 -13.55 -12.24 -2.09
N MET A 308 -12.81 -13.08 -1.35
CA MET A 308 -11.95 -14.10 -1.90
C MET A 308 -12.76 -15.22 -2.56
N THR A 309 -13.82 -15.68 -1.89
CA THR A 309 -14.59 -16.87 -2.30
C THR A 309 -15.83 -16.56 -3.13
N GLY A 310 -16.27 -15.30 -3.15
CA GLY A 310 -17.50 -14.87 -3.81
C GLY A 310 -18.81 -15.25 -3.07
N ILE A 311 -18.73 -15.80 -1.85
CA ILE A 311 -19.92 -16.14 -1.05
C ILE A 311 -20.58 -14.91 -0.46
N GLU A 312 -21.89 -14.98 -0.20
CA GLU A 312 -22.62 -13.93 0.51
C GLU A 312 -22.68 -14.24 2.01
N ILE A 313 -22.04 -13.38 2.83
CA ILE A 313 -22.17 -13.42 4.29
C ILE A 313 -23.04 -12.25 4.73
N THR A 314 -24.16 -12.56 5.40
CA THR A 314 -25.02 -11.58 6.05
C THR A 314 -24.84 -11.65 7.55
N TYR A 315 -25.32 -10.65 8.29
CA TYR A 315 -25.09 -10.58 9.73
C TYR A 315 -26.34 -10.14 10.50
N LYS A 316 -26.44 -10.62 11.73
CA LYS A 316 -27.52 -10.27 12.67
C LYS A 316 -26.93 -9.96 14.05
N ALA A 317 -27.23 -8.77 14.56
CA ALA A 317 -26.86 -8.38 15.93
C ALA A 317 -27.86 -8.96 16.94
N TYR A 318 -27.35 -9.35 18.09
CA TYR A 318 -28.11 -9.84 19.24
C TYR A 318 -27.79 -9.01 20.47
N GLU A 319 -28.78 -8.84 21.34
CA GLU A 319 -28.63 -8.07 22.59
C GLU A 319 -27.73 -8.80 23.59
N ASN A 320 -27.87 -10.14 23.65
CA ASN A 320 -27.14 -10.99 24.58
C ASN A 320 -26.90 -12.39 24.00
N LEU A 321 -26.06 -13.17 24.69
CA LEU A 321 -25.67 -14.52 24.29
C LEU A 321 -26.90 -15.50 24.30
N GLY A 322 -27.84 -15.34 25.21
CA GLY A 322 -29.02 -16.19 25.28
C GLY A 322 -29.87 -16.13 24.01
N ASN A 323 -30.14 -14.92 23.51
CA ASN A 323 -30.91 -14.70 22.28
C ASN A 323 -30.14 -15.22 21.03
N LEU A 324 -28.82 -15.05 21.00
CA LEU A 324 -27.99 -15.57 19.94
C LEU A 324 -28.04 -17.11 19.90
N LEU A 325 -27.88 -17.75 21.05
CA LEU A 325 -27.88 -19.21 21.15
C LEU A 325 -29.27 -19.81 20.91
N GLU A 326 -30.34 -19.10 21.23
CA GLU A 326 -31.70 -19.52 20.89
C GLU A 326 -31.87 -19.63 19.38
N ASP A 327 -31.45 -18.60 18.62
CA ASP A 327 -31.51 -18.61 17.18
C ASP A 327 -30.56 -19.64 16.55
N PHE A 328 -29.35 -19.77 17.08
CA PHE A 328 -28.38 -20.78 16.63
C PHE A 328 -28.93 -22.20 16.82
N ASN A 329 -29.47 -22.49 17.99
CA ASN A 329 -30.09 -23.80 18.29
C ASN A 329 -31.42 -24.06 17.51
N ALA A 330 -32.08 -22.99 17.03
CA ALA A 330 -33.27 -23.07 16.18
C ALA A 330 -32.95 -23.18 14.68
N ASN A 331 -31.70 -23.31 14.29
CA ASN A 331 -31.24 -23.34 12.90
C ASN A 331 -31.45 -22.03 12.10
N ASN A 332 -31.59 -20.91 12.80
CA ASN A 332 -31.75 -19.59 12.19
C ASN A 332 -30.43 -18.83 12.02
N LEU A 333 -29.29 -19.44 12.37
CA LEU A 333 -27.97 -18.87 12.35
C LEU A 333 -26.94 -19.92 11.94
N ASP A 334 -26.01 -19.60 11.05
CA ASP A 334 -25.00 -20.56 10.58
C ASP A 334 -23.76 -20.61 11.47
N PHE A 335 -23.28 -19.44 11.91
CA PHE A 335 -22.08 -19.37 12.72
C PHE A 335 -21.99 -18.05 13.51
N PHE A 336 -21.13 -18.05 14.52
CA PHE A 336 -20.83 -16.87 15.33
C PHE A 336 -19.40 -16.94 15.91
N TYR A 337 -18.88 -15.81 16.40
CA TYR A 337 -17.59 -15.79 17.10
C TYR A 337 -17.80 -16.14 18.57
N GLY A 338 -17.22 -17.27 18.97
CA GLY A 338 -17.50 -17.86 20.29
C GLY A 338 -16.76 -17.16 21.42
N THR A 339 -17.52 -16.55 22.32
CA THR A 339 -17.02 -15.89 23.52
C THR A 339 -17.21 -16.71 24.80
N ASN A 340 -17.87 -17.87 24.72
CA ASN A 340 -18.20 -18.70 25.88
C ASN A 340 -17.83 -20.16 25.69
N GLN A 341 -17.31 -20.81 26.77
CA GLN A 341 -16.90 -22.22 26.80
C GLN A 341 -17.99 -23.20 27.21
N ASP A 342 -18.92 -22.78 28.06
CA ASP A 342 -19.85 -23.70 28.73
C ASP A 342 -21.21 -23.77 28.03
N THR A 343 -21.20 -23.64 26.70
CA THR A 343 -22.44 -23.65 25.94
C THR A 343 -22.86 -25.07 25.59
N ASN A 344 -23.96 -25.54 26.14
CA ASN A 344 -24.60 -26.77 25.70
C ASN A 344 -25.35 -26.50 24.39
N TYR A 345 -24.67 -26.73 23.26
CA TYR A 345 -25.30 -26.72 21.94
C TYR A 345 -26.28 -27.91 21.86
N LYS A 346 -27.45 -27.68 21.23
CA LYS A 346 -28.46 -28.74 20.97
C LYS A 346 -28.16 -29.53 19.70
N MET A 347 -27.03 -29.27 19.07
CA MET A 347 -26.57 -29.90 17.84
C MET A 347 -25.04 -30.01 17.83
N ASP A 348 -24.53 -30.76 16.86
CA ASP A 348 -23.08 -30.83 16.63
C ASP A 348 -22.56 -29.53 16.02
N VAL A 349 -21.38 -29.11 16.45
CA VAL A 349 -20.73 -27.87 16.03
C VAL A 349 -19.25 -28.14 15.74
N ASN A 350 -18.72 -27.39 14.78
CA ASN A 350 -17.31 -27.34 14.45
C ASN A 350 -16.71 -26.00 14.94
N ASN A 351 -15.59 -26.08 15.63
CA ASN A 351 -14.84 -24.91 16.08
C ASN A 351 -13.67 -24.68 15.14
N THR A 352 -13.51 -23.47 14.62
CA THR A 352 -12.36 -23.13 13.78
C THR A 352 -11.08 -23.05 14.62
N VAL A 353 -9.91 -22.96 13.94
CA VAL A 353 -8.69 -22.50 14.58
C VAL A 353 -8.89 -21.11 15.17
N SER A 354 -8.18 -20.82 16.24
CA SER A 354 -8.17 -19.48 16.81
C SER A 354 -7.34 -18.52 15.97
N ILE A 355 -7.78 -17.27 15.92
CA ILE A 355 -7.08 -16.19 15.24
C ILE A 355 -6.02 -15.48 16.10
N GLY A 356 -5.92 -15.81 17.40
CA GLY A 356 -4.92 -15.23 18.30
C GLY A 356 -4.97 -15.79 19.72
N SER A 357 -4.03 -15.38 20.54
CA SER A 357 -4.03 -15.66 21.98
C SER A 357 -4.92 -14.68 22.72
N GLU A 358 -5.69 -15.19 23.66
CA GLU A 358 -6.58 -14.39 24.50
C GLU A 358 -5.80 -13.72 25.64
N GLN A 359 -5.31 -12.52 25.40
CA GLN A 359 -4.70 -11.71 26.46
C GLN A 359 -5.77 -10.90 27.20
N VAL A 360 -5.76 -11.02 28.53
CA VAL A 360 -6.67 -10.33 29.43
C VAL A 360 -5.96 -9.20 30.16
N THR A 361 -6.57 -8.04 30.21
CA THR A 361 -6.10 -6.87 30.97
C THR A 361 -6.91 -6.70 32.24
N VAL A 362 -6.20 -6.61 33.35
CA VAL A 362 -6.70 -6.17 34.64
C VAL A 362 -6.39 -4.70 34.79
N ALA A 363 -7.43 -3.86 34.65
CA ALA A 363 -7.33 -2.41 34.72
C ALA A 363 -7.85 -1.92 36.06
N THR A 364 -7.11 -1.02 36.70
CA THR A 364 -7.49 -0.36 37.95
C THR A 364 -7.56 1.14 37.76
N PRO A 365 -8.40 1.88 38.57
CA PRO A 365 -8.36 3.33 38.52
C PRO A 365 -6.92 3.85 38.68
N ALA A 366 -6.57 4.91 37.96
CA ALA A 366 -5.22 5.50 37.99
C ALA A 366 -4.81 5.95 39.42
N SER A 367 -5.77 6.30 40.25
CA SER A 367 -5.59 6.62 41.67
C SER A 367 -5.34 5.42 42.59
N ASP A 368 -5.60 4.19 42.13
CA ASP A 368 -5.30 2.97 42.89
C ASP A 368 -3.79 2.64 42.80
N HIS A 369 -3.12 2.61 43.94
CA HIS A 369 -1.70 2.30 44.06
C HIS A 369 -1.42 0.86 44.43
N THR A 370 -2.46 0.02 44.48
CA THR A 370 -2.29 -1.41 44.77
C THR A 370 -1.64 -2.10 43.58
N VAL A 371 -0.69 -2.99 43.88
CA VAL A 371 -0.03 -3.84 42.87
C VAL A 371 -0.76 -5.18 42.80
N ILE A 372 -1.19 -5.56 41.61
CA ILE A 372 -1.76 -6.86 41.29
C ILE A 372 -0.69 -7.67 40.60
N THR A 373 -0.30 -8.82 41.18
CA THR A 373 0.78 -9.68 40.67
C THR A 373 0.27 -11.03 40.17
N SER A 374 -0.99 -11.33 40.39
CA SER A 374 -1.64 -12.58 39.97
C SER A 374 -3.15 -12.45 40.01
N VAL A 375 -3.87 -13.34 39.35
CA VAL A 375 -5.33 -13.44 39.42
C VAL A 375 -5.81 -13.63 40.86
N ALA A 376 -5.07 -14.36 41.70
CA ALA A 376 -5.42 -14.54 43.13
C ALA A 376 -5.43 -13.23 43.91
N SER A 377 -4.68 -12.20 43.47
CA SER A 377 -4.72 -10.86 44.11
C SER A 377 -6.05 -10.11 43.92
N LEU A 378 -6.96 -10.62 43.09
CA LEU A 378 -8.29 -10.09 42.84
C LEU A 378 -9.30 -10.50 43.94
N LYS A 379 -8.96 -11.51 44.77
CA LYS A 379 -9.82 -11.90 45.92
C LYS A 379 -10.07 -10.70 46.80
N ASN A 380 -11.31 -10.51 47.20
CA ASN A 380 -11.77 -9.40 48.01
C ASN A 380 -11.76 -8.01 47.32
N ARG A 381 -11.65 -7.96 45.99
CA ARG A 381 -11.83 -6.75 45.21
C ARG A 381 -13.17 -6.76 44.48
N LYS A 382 -13.69 -5.58 44.16
CA LYS A 382 -14.87 -5.47 43.29
C LYS A 382 -14.42 -5.64 41.83
N VAL A 383 -14.56 -6.84 41.32
CA VAL A 383 -14.14 -7.21 39.98
C VAL A 383 -15.34 -7.10 39.03
N GLN A 384 -15.18 -6.32 37.97
CA GLN A 384 -16.21 -6.07 36.96
C GLN A 384 -15.81 -6.80 35.66
N VAL A 385 -16.73 -7.57 35.11
CA VAL A 385 -16.54 -8.37 33.89
C VAL A 385 -17.80 -8.30 33.02
N VAL A 386 -17.64 -8.71 31.75
CA VAL A 386 -18.77 -8.93 30.85
C VAL A 386 -19.31 -10.33 31.09
N GLU A 387 -20.62 -10.45 31.24
CA GLU A 387 -21.34 -11.70 31.48
C GLU A 387 -21.17 -12.67 30.31
N GLY A 388 -21.08 -13.96 30.63
CA GLY A 388 -20.99 -15.03 29.64
C GLY A 388 -19.63 -15.10 28.87
N THR A 389 -18.64 -14.32 29.29
CA THR A 389 -17.30 -14.38 28.68
C THR A 389 -16.45 -15.48 29.31
N LYS A 390 -15.43 -15.96 28.55
CA LYS A 390 -14.41 -16.86 29.08
C LYS A 390 -13.67 -16.26 30.28
N ILE A 391 -13.51 -14.96 30.29
CA ILE A 391 -12.88 -14.22 31.39
C ILE A 391 -13.70 -14.39 32.66
N GLU A 392 -15.01 -14.22 32.59
CA GLU A 392 -15.91 -14.42 33.75
C GLU A 392 -15.84 -15.85 34.28
N SER A 393 -15.96 -16.85 33.40
CA SER A 393 -15.91 -18.26 33.74
C SER A 393 -14.54 -18.63 34.39
N TYR A 394 -13.44 -18.16 33.83
CA TYR A 394 -12.09 -18.37 34.38
C TYR A 394 -11.92 -17.76 35.77
N LEU A 395 -12.39 -16.51 35.96
CA LEU A 395 -12.30 -15.85 37.26
C LEU A 395 -13.15 -16.54 38.32
N LYS A 396 -14.37 -16.98 37.98
CA LYS A 396 -15.25 -17.76 38.87
C LYS A 396 -14.62 -19.10 39.26
N GLU A 397 -13.98 -19.79 38.30
CA GLU A 397 -13.22 -21.04 38.58
C GLU A 397 -12.07 -20.80 39.57
N LYS A 398 -11.39 -19.66 39.48
CA LYS A 398 -10.32 -19.27 40.43
C LYS A 398 -10.87 -18.74 41.77
N GLY A 399 -12.20 -18.77 41.97
CA GLY A 399 -12.88 -18.31 43.20
C GLY A 399 -12.86 -16.81 43.38
N ILE A 400 -12.91 -16.06 42.28
CA ILE A 400 -13.06 -14.60 42.28
C ILE A 400 -14.55 -14.26 42.12
N GLU A 401 -15.09 -13.46 43.06
CA GLU A 401 -16.44 -12.90 42.92
C GLU A 401 -16.43 -11.77 41.91
N CYS A 402 -17.29 -11.87 40.88
CA CYS A 402 -17.41 -10.90 39.82
C CYS A 402 -18.76 -10.23 39.82
N GLU A 403 -18.78 -8.93 39.55
CA GLU A 403 -19.98 -8.21 39.15
C GLU A 403 -20.05 -8.24 37.63
N SER A 404 -21.04 -8.94 37.10
CA SER A 404 -21.18 -9.24 35.67
C SER A 404 -22.12 -8.25 35.00
N TYR A 405 -21.74 -7.75 33.84
CA TYR A 405 -22.49 -6.80 33.01
C TYR A 405 -22.88 -7.46 31.70
N GLU A 406 -24.09 -7.20 31.24
CA GLU A 406 -24.66 -7.83 30.03
C GLU A 406 -23.79 -7.65 28.77
N ASN A 407 -23.12 -6.52 28.67
CA ASN A 407 -22.18 -6.22 27.57
C ASN A 407 -21.13 -5.18 28.03
N ILE A 408 -20.12 -4.96 27.18
CA ILE A 408 -19.03 -4.05 27.51
C ILE A 408 -19.49 -2.59 27.64
N THR A 409 -20.52 -2.18 26.90
CA THR A 409 -21.07 -0.82 26.97
C THR A 409 -21.69 -0.58 28.33
N SER A 410 -22.49 -1.51 28.82
CA SER A 410 -23.09 -1.43 30.18
C SER A 410 -22.04 -1.39 31.28
N LEU A 411 -20.93 -2.15 31.13
CA LEU A 411 -19.80 -2.12 32.05
C LEU A 411 -19.11 -0.76 32.06
N LEU A 412 -18.88 -0.17 30.88
CA LEU A 412 -18.16 1.11 30.75
C LEU A 412 -19.04 2.33 31.14
N GLU A 413 -20.36 2.25 31.00
CA GLU A 413 -21.29 3.31 31.37
C GLU A 413 -21.55 3.35 32.87
N HIS A 414 -21.43 2.21 33.57
CA HIS A 414 -21.74 2.08 35.01
C HIS A 414 -20.56 1.53 35.81
N PRO A 415 -19.33 2.12 35.70
CA PRO A 415 -18.19 1.61 36.42
C PRO A 415 -18.40 1.78 37.96
N ILE A 416 -18.07 0.74 38.71
CA ILE A 416 -18.08 0.81 40.17
C ILE A 416 -16.92 1.68 40.65
N ALA A 417 -17.22 2.59 41.58
CA ALA A 417 -16.16 3.40 42.21
C ALA A 417 -15.08 2.49 42.83
N ASN A 418 -13.84 2.67 42.46
CA ASN A 418 -12.69 1.83 42.83
C ASN A 418 -12.79 0.36 42.39
N GLY A 419 -13.64 0.04 41.41
CA GLY A 419 -13.73 -1.29 40.79
C GLY A 419 -12.53 -1.64 39.94
N VAL A 420 -12.25 -2.91 39.82
CA VAL A 420 -11.25 -3.45 38.91
C VAL A 420 -11.96 -3.96 37.67
N VAL A 421 -11.61 -3.43 36.50
CA VAL A 421 -12.15 -3.87 35.22
C VAL A 421 -11.26 -4.95 34.67
N VAL A 422 -11.84 -6.12 34.33
CA VAL A 422 -11.11 -7.24 33.74
C VAL A 422 -11.76 -7.58 32.41
N ILE A 423 -11.05 -7.26 31.34
CA ILE A 423 -11.55 -7.37 29.95
C ILE A 423 -10.40 -7.79 29.03
N ASP A 424 -10.75 -8.15 27.81
CA ASP A 424 -9.81 -8.36 26.71
C ASP A 424 -8.82 -7.21 26.58
N SER A 425 -7.56 -7.53 26.29
CA SER A 425 -6.53 -6.52 26.06
C SER A 425 -6.82 -5.65 24.82
N ASP A 426 -7.38 -6.21 23.77
CA ASP A 426 -7.78 -5.46 22.58
C ASP A 426 -8.94 -4.51 22.86
N ALA A 427 -9.93 -4.95 23.64
CA ALA A 427 -11.01 -4.09 24.12
C ALA A 427 -10.46 -2.98 25.02
N TYR A 428 -9.54 -3.29 25.95
CA TYR A 428 -8.90 -2.25 26.75
C TYR A 428 -8.16 -1.24 25.88
N GLN A 429 -7.37 -1.67 24.90
CA GLN A 429 -6.64 -0.77 23.99
C GLN A 429 -7.60 0.12 23.20
N TYR A 430 -8.77 -0.39 22.81
CA TYR A 430 -9.78 0.37 22.09
C TYR A 430 -10.40 1.49 22.96
N TYR A 431 -10.67 1.22 24.25
CA TYR A 431 -11.36 2.13 25.16
C TYR A 431 -10.42 2.97 26.04
N LYS A 432 -9.12 2.69 26.10
CA LYS A 432 -8.16 3.34 27.04
C LYS A 432 -8.05 4.86 26.92
N ASN A 433 -8.30 5.41 25.73
CA ASN A 433 -8.22 6.86 25.48
C ASN A 433 -9.57 7.57 25.62
N ASP A 434 -10.61 6.87 26.01
CA ASP A 434 -11.98 7.36 26.15
C ASP A 434 -12.55 6.91 27.50
N GLN A 435 -13.44 5.91 27.52
CA GLN A 435 -14.15 5.47 28.71
C GLN A 435 -13.23 4.90 29.82
N LEU A 436 -12.07 4.38 29.45
CA LEU A 436 -11.05 3.87 30.38
C LEU A 436 -9.84 4.79 30.55
N SER A 437 -9.97 6.08 30.19
CA SER A 437 -8.88 7.06 30.31
C SER A 437 -8.38 7.25 31.73
N ASP A 438 -9.24 7.07 32.74
CA ASP A 438 -8.91 7.14 34.16
C ASP A 438 -8.43 5.80 34.76
N TYR A 439 -8.27 4.77 33.92
CA TYR A 439 -7.78 3.45 34.30
C TYR A 439 -6.38 3.21 33.77
N LYS A 440 -5.61 2.40 34.51
CA LYS A 440 -4.28 1.93 34.11
C LYS A 440 -4.20 0.40 34.14
N VAL A 441 -3.41 -0.17 33.24
CA VAL A 441 -3.07 -1.59 33.26
C VAL A 441 -2.27 -1.88 34.53
N ASN A 442 -2.74 -2.82 35.33
CA ASN A 442 -2.08 -3.25 36.57
C ASN A 442 -1.48 -4.65 36.40
N TYR A 443 -2.20 -5.54 35.72
CA TYR A 443 -1.76 -6.90 35.47
C TYR A 443 -2.33 -7.41 34.15
N GLN A 444 -1.62 -8.33 33.50
CA GLN A 444 -2.10 -9.02 32.29
C GLN A 444 -1.80 -10.51 32.42
N PHE A 445 -2.67 -11.33 31.82
CA PHE A 445 -2.49 -12.78 31.77
C PHE A 445 -3.13 -13.33 30.48
N TYR A 446 -2.83 -14.56 30.14
CA TYR A 446 -3.42 -15.25 28.99
C TYR A 446 -4.44 -16.29 29.46
N LEU A 447 -5.54 -16.43 28.72
CA LEU A 447 -6.46 -17.55 28.86
C LEU A 447 -5.91 -18.76 28.10
N GLU A 448 -6.08 -19.96 28.66
CA GLU A 448 -5.62 -21.22 28.05
C GLU A 448 -6.44 -21.58 26.81
N THR A 449 -7.65 -21.10 26.72
CA THR A 449 -8.59 -21.43 25.64
C THR A 449 -8.96 -20.18 24.85
N PRO A 450 -8.48 -20.08 23.63
CA PRO A 450 -8.74 -18.93 22.77
C PRO A 450 -10.19 -18.92 22.22
N TYR A 451 -10.62 -17.78 21.73
CA TYR A 451 -11.87 -17.64 20.99
C TYR A 451 -11.75 -18.23 19.59
N THR A 452 -12.85 -18.85 19.12
CA THR A 452 -12.97 -19.46 17.80
C THR A 452 -14.28 -19.09 17.16
N TYR A 453 -14.42 -19.25 15.86
CA TYR A 453 -15.74 -19.25 15.25
C TYR A 453 -16.39 -20.62 15.49
N VAL A 454 -17.65 -20.60 15.92
CA VAL A 454 -18.49 -21.77 16.12
C VAL A 454 -19.38 -21.89 14.90
N VAL A 455 -19.20 -22.93 14.11
CA VAL A 455 -19.94 -23.21 12.89
C VAL A 455 -20.84 -24.41 13.13
N ARG A 456 -22.09 -24.33 12.70
CA ARG A 456 -23.05 -25.42 12.80
C ARG A 456 -22.62 -26.58 11.91
N ASP A 457 -22.47 -27.77 12.48
CA ASP A 457 -22.08 -28.98 11.76
C ASP A 457 -23.26 -29.57 10.96
N ILE A 458 -23.38 -29.14 9.73
CA ILE A 458 -24.33 -29.65 8.74
C ILE A 458 -23.66 -29.71 7.39
N ASN A 459 -24.06 -30.68 6.54
CA ASN A 459 -23.46 -30.86 5.20
C ASN A 459 -23.44 -29.59 4.35
N ALA A 460 -24.42 -28.67 4.53
CA ALA A 460 -24.46 -27.40 3.81
C ALA A 460 -23.38 -26.40 4.28
N ASN A 461 -22.71 -26.64 5.38
CA ASN A 461 -21.65 -25.82 5.96
C ASN A 461 -20.26 -26.48 5.86
N GLU A 462 -20.15 -27.72 5.40
CA GLU A 462 -18.90 -28.47 5.38
C GLU A 462 -17.80 -27.73 4.60
N VAL A 463 -18.03 -27.44 3.32
CA VAL A 463 -17.06 -26.70 2.50
C VAL A 463 -16.77 -25.30 3.09
N PHE A 464 -17.79 -24.63 3.67
CA PHE A 464 -17.61 -23.35 4.33
C PHE A 464 -16.69 -23.47 5.53
N TYR A 465 -16.92 -24.44 6.40
CA TYR A 465 -16.13 -24.65 7.60
C TYR A 465 -14.68 -24.97 7.25
N ASP A 466 -14.43 -25.93 6.37
CA ASP A 466 -13.09 -26.37 6.01
C ASP A 466 -12.30 -25.25 5.33
N PHE A 467 -12.91 -24.57 4.39
CA PHE A 467 -12.25 -23.46 3.70
C PHE A 467 -12.03 -22.24 4.61
N PHE A 468 -12.99 -21.90 5.44
CA PHE A 468 -12.86 -20.81 6.39
C PHE A 468 -11.81 -21.10 7.46
N ASN A 469 -11.79 -22.33 7.97
CA ASN A 469 -10.78 -22.80 8.92
C ASN A 469 -9.36 -22.75 8.35
N LEU A 470 -9.20 -23.21 7.08
CA LEU A 470 -7.94 -23.07 6.36
C LEU A 470 -7.56 -21.61 6.17
N TYR A 471 -8.49 -20.80 5.68
CA TYR A 471 -8.26 -19.36 5.49
C TYR A 471 -7.77 -18.68 6.77
N LEU A 472 -8.40 -18.94 7.91
CA LEU A 472 -7.97 -18.42 9.20
C LEU A 472 -6.55 -18.88 9.59
N SER A 473 -6.16 -20.09 9.20
CA SER A 473 -4.80 -20.61 9.42
C SER A 473 -3.75 -19.91 8.54
N PHE A 474 -4.16 -19.40 7.37
CA PHE A 474 -3.28 -18.76 6.39
C PHE A 474 -3.18 -17.24 6.54
N ILE A 475 -4.22 -16.57 7.06
CA ILE A 475 -4.12 -15.13 7.30
C ILE A 475 -3.04 -14.88 8.36
N GLN A 476 -2.16 -13.94 8.08
CA GLN A 476 -1.20 -13.47 9.07
C GLN A 476 -1.99 -12.75 10.17
N GLU A 477 -1.99 -13.34 11.35
CA GLU A 477 -2.80 -12.96 12.51
C GLU A 477 -2.81 -11.45 12.77
N GLN A 478 -1.66 -10.79 12.56
CA GLN A 478 -1.51 -9.39 12.93
C GLN A 478 -2.10 -8.40 11.92
N ASN A 479 -1.91 -8.60 10.62
CA ASN A 479 -2.27 -7.56 9.63
C ASN A 479 -3.78 -7.45 9.38
N SER A 480 -4.49 -8.57 9.25
CA SER A 480 -5.94 -8.53 8.96
C SER A 480 -6.75 -8.02 10.15
N LEU A 481 -6.38 -8.43 11.36
CA LEU A 481 -7.01 -7.96 12.61
C LEU A 481 -6.80 -6.45 12.80
N TYR A 482 -5.57 -5.96 12.64
CA TYR A 482 -5.26 -4.54 12.78
C TYR A 482 -5.96 -3.67 11.73
N ILE A 483 -6.16 -4.14 10.49
CA ILE A 483 -6.95 -3.40 9.50
C ILE A 483 -8.39 -3.19 10.00
N GLY A 484 -9.03 -4.22 10.56
CA GLY A 484 -10.37 -4.12 11.13
C GLY A 484 -10.43 -3.17 12.32
N TYR A 485 -9.44 -3.24 13.20
CA TYR A 485 -9.25 -2.35 14.34
C TYR A 485 -9.05 -0.89 13.90
N ASP A 486 -8.14 -0.64 12.96
CA ASP A 486 -7.84 0.71 12.45
C ASP A 486 -9.03 1.32 11.73
N ASN A 487 -9.77 0.52 10.96
CA ASN A 487 -11.02 0.96 10.32
C ASN A 487 -12.04 1.41 11.36
N LEU A 488 -12.18 0.67 12.46
CA LEU A 488 -13.09 1.01 13.54
C LEU A 488 -12.66 2.29 14.27
N LEU A 489 -11.37 2.45 14.58
CA LEU A 489 -10.81 3.69 15.13
C LEU A 489 -11.02 4.88 14.19
N ALA A 490 -10.83 4.68 12.88
CA ALA A 490 -11.05 5.71 11.89
C ALA A 490 -12.51 6.21 11.86
N LEU A 491 -13.50 5.34 12.14
CA LEU A 491 -14.90 5.73 12.26
C LEU A 491 -15.15 6.65 13.47
N ARG A 492 -14.42 6.47 14.57
CA ARG A 492 -14.48 7.36 15.75
C ARG A 492 -13.84 8.71 15.48
N THR A 493 -12.73 8.75 14.74
CA THR A 493 -11.92 9.96 14.51
C THR A 493 -12.39 10.79 13.33
N LYS A 494 -13.02 10.17 12.31
CA LYS A 494 -13.55 10.87 11.12
C LYS A 494 -14.46 12.06 11.45
N PRO A 495 -15.46 11.97 12.35
CA PRO A 495 -16.33 13.12 12.66
C PRO A 495 -15.55 14.26 13.33
N ILE A 496 -14.52 13.96 14.13
CA ILE A 496 -13.68 14.96 14.77
C ILE A 496 -12.80 15.65 13.71
N LEU A 497 -12.19 14.88 12.82
CA LEU A 497 -11.34 15.40 11.76
C LEU A 497 -12.13 16.23 10.74
N THR A 498 -13.33 15.76 10.32
CA THR A 498 -14.21 16.50 9.42
C THR A 498 -14.74 17.77 10.09
N GLY A 499 -15.02 17.74 11.39
CA GLY A 499 -15.38 18.91 12.19
C GLY A 499 -14.26 19.94 12.23
N ILE A 500 -13.02 19.53 12.51
CA ILE A 500 -11.84 20.41 12.52
C ILE A 500 -11.58 20.97 11.11
N VAL A 501 -11.63 20.15 10.08
CA VAL A 501 -11.47 20.60 8.68
C VAL A 501 -12.58 21.58 8.29
N SER A 502 -13.84 21.34 8.67
CA SER A 502 -14.95 22.23 8.41
C SER A 502 -14.81 23.58 9.12
N ILE A 503 -14.33 23.58 10.37
CA ILE A 503 -14.03 24.80 11.13
C ILE A 503 -12.88 25.57 10.47
N LEU A 504 -11.81 24.89 10.05
CA LEU A 504 -10.68 25.51 9.35
C LEU A 504 -11.09 26.10 8.00
N VAL A 505 -11.89 25.38 7.21
CA VAL A 505 -12.44 25.88 5.95
C VAL A 505 -13.39 27.08 6.19
N GLY A 506 -14.25 27.00 7.21
CA GLY A 506 -15.10 28.11 7.62
C GLY A 506 -14.29 29.34 8.05
N ALA A 507 -13.24 29.16 8.83
CA ALA A 507 -12.34 30.25 9.24
C ALA A 507 -11.62 30.88 8.04
N ILE A 508 -11.15 30.05 7.08
CA ILE A 508 -10.54 30.54 5.83
C ILE A 508 -11.53 31.36 5.00
N LEU A 509 -12.78 30.86 4.86
CA LEU A 509 -13.83 31.59 4.12
C LEU A 509 -14.18 32.92 4.78
N ILE A 510 -14.22 32.99 6.13
CA ILE A 510 -14.44 34.23 6.89
C ILE A 510 -13.29 35.20 6.66
N VAL A 511 -12.04 34.74 6.66
CA VAL A 511 -10.86 35.56 6.39
C VAL A 511 -10.87 36.10 4.95
N LEU A 512 -11.25 35.25 3.98
CA LEU A 512 -11.38 35.66 2.58
C LEU A 512 -12.51 36.68 2.38
N ALA A 513 -13.66 36.47 3.02
CA ALA A 513 -14.78 37.42 3.01
C ALA A 513 -14.40 38.74 3.67
N PHE A 514 -13.62 38.70 4.76
CA PHE A 514 -13.09 39.88 5.44
C PHE A 514 -12.08 40.66 4.56
N ILE A 515 -11.18 39.93 3.89
CA ILE A 515 -10.21 40.52 2.94
C ILE A 515 -10.96 41.11 1.74
N TYR A 516 -11.98 40.41 1.22
CA TYR A 516 -12.85 40.94 0.16
C TYR A 516 -13.61 42.18 0.60
N GLY A 517 -14.20 42.19 1.80
CA GLY A 517 -14.86 43.33 2.41
C GLY A 517 -13.92 44.54 2.60
N LEU A 518 -12.69 44.31 3.09
CA LEU A 518 -11.66 45.31 3.22
C LEU A 518 -11.21 45.88 1.86
N ASN A 519 -11.10 45.04 0.85
CA ASN A 519 -10.77 45.47 -0.52
C ASN A 519 -11.91 46.26 -1.17
N LYS A 520 -13.16 45.88 -0.90
CA LYS A 520 -14.34 46.62 -1.36
C LYS A 520 -14.49 47.97 -0.64
N TRP A 521 -14.17 48.01 0.66
CA TRP A 521 -14.15 49.24 1.44
C TRP A 521 -13.00 50.15 1.03
N LYS A 522 -11.81 49.63 0.72
CA LYS A 522 -10.66 50.36 0.16
C LYS A 522 -10.98 50.93 -1.26
N LYS A 523 -11.76 50.23 -2.08
CA LYS A 523 -12.13 50.70 -3.42
C LYS A 523 -13.13 51.86 -3.37
N ARG A 524 -13.77 52.16 -2.24
CA ARG A 524 -14.68 53.30 -2.08
C ARG A 524 -13.95 54.63 -1.80
N ASP A 525 -12.67 54.61 -1.43
CA ASP A 525 -11.99 55.79 -0.88
C ASP A 525 -10.65 56.15 -1.53
N THR A 526 -10.29 55.66 -2.72
CA THR A 526 -9.05 56.11 -3.36
C THR A 526 -9.13 56.22 -4.87
N ARG A 527 -9.53 57.39 -5.34
CA ARG A 527 -8.88 58.01 -6.50
C ARG A 527 -7.56 58.65 -5.98
N LYS A 528 -6.50 57.83 -5.90
CA LYS A 528 -5.09 58.27 -5.85
C LYS A 528 -4.19 57.11 -6.26
N THR A 529 -3.50 57.32 -7.36
CA THR A 529 -2.38 56.56 -7.90
C THR A 529 -1.43 56.09 -6.81
N ILE A 530 -1.20 54.76 -6.68
CA ILE A 530 -0.16 54.19 -5.87
C ILE A 530 0.78 53.38 -6.75
N SER A 531 2.01 53.82 -6.84
CA SER A 531 3.14 53.08 -7.37
C SER A 531 3.43 51.83 -6.50
N ILE A 532 3.49 50.68 -7.16
CA ILE A 532 3.80 49.36 -6.55
C ILE A 532 5.33 49.28 -6.31
N PRO A 533 5.80 48.84 -5.13
CA PRO A 533 7.24 48.63 -4.92
C PRO A 533 7.72 47.43 -5.76
N LYS A 534 8.67 47.67 -6.64
CA LYS A 534 9.34 46.73 -7.52
C LYS A 534 10.42 45.99 -6.72
N GLY A 535 10.13 44.89 -6.05
CA GLY A 535 11.16 44.23 -5.23
C GLY A 535 11.43 42.73 -5.51
N GLU A 536 10.45 41.93 -5.90
CA GLU A 536 10.64 40.48 -5.90
C GLU A 536 10.23 39.73 -7.21
N LYS A 537 9.57 40.36 -8.15
CA LYS A 537 9.28 39.74 -9.47
C LYS A 537 10.43 39.86 -10.48
N ILE A 538 11.49 40.60 -10.14
CA ILE A 538 12.53 41.04 -11.08
C ILE A 538 13.67 40.00 -11.23
N LYS A 539 13.81 39.04 -10.32
CA LYS A 539 14.97 38.13 -10.34
C LYS A 539 15.08 37.27 -11.60
N TYR A 540 13.94 36.81 -12.12
CA TYR A 540 13.88 35.79 -13.17
C TYR A 540 13.17 36.19 -14.45
N ILE A 541 12.70 37.45 -14.58
CA ILE A 541 11.97 37.94 -15.73
C ILE A 541 12.77 39.06 -16.42
N ASP A 542 12.89 38.97 -17.74
CA ASP A 542 13.43 40.05 -18.59
C ASP A 542 12.42 41.19 -18.71
N MET A 543 12.84 42.40 -18.40
CA MET A 543 11.94 43.56 -18.32
C MET A 543 11.47 44.05 -19.70
N LEU A 544 12.20 43.75 -20.76
CA LEU A 544 11.84 44.16 -22.12
C LEU A 544 10.84 43.19 -22.74
N THR A 545 11.01 41.89 -22.57
CA THR A 545 10.29 40.86 -23.29
C THR A 545 9.28 40.12 -22.43
N SER A 546 9.35 40.22 -21.10
CA SER A 546 8.58 39.43 -20.11
C SER A 546 8.88 37.93 -20.17
N LEU A 547 9.86 37.49 -20.91
CA LEU A 547 10.39 36.13 -20.89
C LEU A 547 11.23 35.88 -19.65
N LYS A 548 11.60 34.62 -19.41
CA LYS A 548 12.60 34.28 -18.41
C LYS A 548 13.94 34.91 -18.79
N ASN A 549 14.75 35.28 -17.80
CA ASN A 549 16.03 35.95 -18.02
C ASN A 549 17.22 35.01 -17.75
N ARG A 550 18.43 35.49 -17.93
CA ARG A 550 19.67 34.75 -17.71
C ARG A 550 19.85 34.23 -16.28
N ASN A 551 19.31 34.93 -15.27
CA ASN A 551 19.37 34.42 -13.89
C ASN A 551 18.53 33.14 -13.74
N TYR A 552 17.37 33.07 -14.42
CA TYR A 552 16.57 31.84 -14.49
C TYR A 552 17.37 30.67 -15.10
N LEU A 553 18.07 30.92 -16.21
CA LEU A 553 18.90 29.92 -16.85
C LEU A 553 19.98 29.41 -15.87
N ASN A 554 20.75 30.31 -15.27
CA ASN A 554 21.86 29.95 -14.38
C ASN A 554 21.41 29.13 -13.16
N ASP A 555 20.25 29.48 -12.57
CA ASP A 555 19.72 28.79 -11.41
C ASP A 555 19.07 27.42 -11.77
N ASN A 556 18.78 27.17 -13.07
CA ASN A 556 18.13 25.93 -13.51
C ASN A 556 19.07 24.93 -14.24
N ILE A 557 20.25 25.34 -14.69
CA ILE A 557 21.19 24.45 -15.39
C ILE A 557 21.46 23.18 -14.58
N SER A 558 21.81 23.30 -13.31
CA SER A 558 22.08 22.14 -12.44
C SER A 558 20.86 21.23 -12.26
N ILE A 559 19.65 21.81 -12.20
CA ILE A 559 18.41 21.05 -12.11
C ILE A 559 18.12 20.26 -13.38
N TRP A 560 18.45 20.84 -14.54
CA TRP A 560 18.30 20.20 -15.84
C TRP A 560 19.35 19.11 -16.06
N ASP A 561 20.59 19.32 -15.60
CA ASP A 561 21.64 18.30 -15.63
C ASP A 561 21.33 17.09 -14.73
N GLU A 562 20.69 17.32 -13.59
CA GLU A 562 20.22 16.25 -12.68
C GLU A 562 18.95 15.54 -13.19
N SER A 563 18.32 16.03 -14.25
CA SER A 563 17.09 15.43 -14.79
C SER A 563 17.41 14.16 -15.58
N GLU A 564 16.76 13.05 -15.18
CA GLU A 564 16.86 11.77 -15.89
C GLU A 564 15.91 11.65 -17.10
N VAL A 565 15.23 12.75 -17.48
CA VAL A 565 14.26 12.76 -18.60
C VAL A 565 14.95 13.16 -19.89
N TYR A 566 15.04 12.25 -20.84
CA TYR A 566 15.66 12.44 -22.16
C TYR A 566 14.68 12.18 -23.31
N PRO A 567 14.93 12.70 -24.54
CA PRO A 567 15.98 13.65 -24.87
C PRO A 567 15.68 15.05 -24.32
N GLN A 568 16.74 15.77 -23.97
CA GLN A 568 16.68 17.21 -23.70
C GLN A 568 17.29 17.94 -24.91
N THR A 569 16.79 19.12 -25.21
CA THR A 569 17.28 19.91 -26.35
C THR A 569 17.48 21.35 -25.96
N ILE A 570 18.61 21.91 -26.33
CA ILE A 570 18.89 23.35 -26.28
C ILE A 570 18.79 23.90 -27.71
N ILE A 571 18.03 24.97 -27.85
CA ILE A 571 17.96 25.76 -29.08
C ILE A 571 18.43 27.18 -28.79
N ILE A 572 19.42 27.66 -29.51
CA ILE A 572 19.92 29.04 -29.47
C ILE A 572 19.39 29.81 -30.66
N ILE A 573 18.89 30.99 -30.42
CA ILE A 573 18.30 31.90 -31.44
C ILE A 573 18.97 33.26 -31.29
N ASP A 574 19.58 33.75 -32.35
CA ASP A 574 20.21 35.08 -32.43
C ASP A 574 19.51 35.90 -33.54
N LEU A 575 18.92 37.02 -33.19
CA LEU A 575 18.26 37.91 -34.15
C LEU A 575 19.29 38.63 -34.99
N ASN A 576 19.12 38.57 -36.31
CA ASN A 576 20.07 39.12 -37.24
C ASN A 576 19.94 40.66 -37.31
N ASN A 577 21.08 41.32 -37.50
CA ASN A 577 21.17 42.75 -37.81
C ASN A 577 20.53 43.74 -36.81
N ILE A 578 20.34 43.34 -35.55
CA ILE A 578 19.80 44.21 -34.49
C ILE A 578 20.72 45.46 -34.29
N ALA A 579 22.04 45.30 -34.36
CA ALA A 579 22.99 46.41 -34.31
C ALA A 579 22.72 47.40 -35.46
N TYR A 580 22.58 46.89 -36.70
CA TYR A 580 22.21 47.74 -37.86
C TYR A 580 20.90 48.48 -37.67
N ILE A 581 19.87 47.83 -37.12
CA ILE A 581 18.59 48.47 -36.81
C ILE A 581 18.78 49.58 -35.81
N ASN A 582 19.54 49.32 -34.73
CA ASN A 582 19.81 50.31 -33.69
C ASN A 582 20.54 51.53 -34.24
N ASP A 583 21.54 51.32 -35.11
CA ASP A 583 22.38 52.37 -35.67
C ASP A 583 21.60 53.28 -36.68
N ASN A 584 20.70 52.67 -37.43
CA ASN A 584 19.98 53.37 -38.52
C ASN A 584 18.59 53.86 -38.12
N TYR A 585 17.93 53.20 -37.15
CA TYR A 585 16.52 53.50 -36.78
C TYR A 585 16.32 53.78 -35.30
N GLY A 586 17.41 53.69 -34.50
CA GLY A 586 17.42 53.94 -33.07
C GLY A 586 17.12 52.72 -32.22
N HIS A 587 17.55 52.77 -30.94
CA HIS A 587 17.43 51.66 -29.98
C HIS A 587 15.94 51.28 -29.69
N GLU A 588 15.00 52.22 -29.80
CA GLU A 588 13.58 51.93 -29.60
C GLU A 588 13.04 50.98 -30.65
N GLU A 589 13.50 51.11 -31.91
CA GLU A 589 13.09 50.22 -32.99
C GLU A 589 13.71 48.85 -32.86
N GLY A 590 15.01 48.77 -32.45
CA GLY A 590 15.63 47.48 -32.11
C GLY A 590 14.92 46.76 -30.95
N ASP A 591 14.56 47.49 -29.90
CA ASP A 591 13.79 46.95 -28.77
C ASP A 591 12.38 46.47 -29.21
N LYS A 592 11.76 47.13 -30.19
CA LYS A 592 10.49 46.70 -30.77
C LYS A 592 10.63 45.37 -31.51
N VAL A 593 11.66 45.22 -32.33
CA VAL A 593 11.94 43.95 -33.04
C VAL A 593 12.20 42.81 -32.05
N ILE A 594 12.95 43.07 -30.95
CA ILE A 594 13.18 42.09 -29.89
C ILE A 594 11.88 41.69 -29.19
N LYS A 595 10.96 42.63 -28.92
CA LYS A 595 9.64 42.34 -28.37
C LYS A 595 8.75 41.55 -29.33
N GLU A 596 8.79 41.86 -30.61
CA GLU A 596 8.06 41.13 -31.66
C GLU A 596 8.57 39.68 -31.71
N ALA A 597 9.88 39.45 -31.68
CA ALA A 597 10.47 38.12 -31.64
C ALA A 597 10.04 37.34 -30.38
N ALA A 598 10.09 38.00 -29.23
CA ALA A 598 9.65 37.36 -27.98
C ALA A 598 8.16 36.94 -28.04
N ASN A 599 7.27 37.82 -28.63
CA ASN A 599 5.86 37.49 -28.83
C ASN A 599 5.66 36.30 -29.78
N LYS A 600 6.44 36.24 -30.89
CA LYS A 600 6.43 35.11 -31.82
C LYS A 600 6.87 33.81 -31.12
N LEU A 601 7.92 33.85 -30.29
CA LEU A 601 8.39 32.71 -29.50
C LEU A 601 7.32 32.24 -28.50
N ILE A 602 6.66 33.14 -27.81
CA ILE A 602 5.55 32.85 -26.88
C ILE A 602 4.40 32.18 -27.59
N THR A 603 3.95 32.76 -28.74
CA THR A 603 2.81 32.21 -29.48
C THR A 603 3.07 30.88 -30.16
N THR A 604 4.32 30.56 -30.40
CA THR A 604 4.76 29.27 -30.98
C THR A 604 5.21 28.26 -29.94
N GLN A 605 5.22 28.64 -28.65
CA GLN A 605 5.65 27.78 -27.56
C GLN A 605 4.84 26.46 -27.53
N ILE A 606 5.52 25.36 -27.32
CA ILE A 606 4.93 24.03 -27.15
C ILE A 606 5.13 23.54 -25.72
N GLU A 607 4.43 22.49 -25.35
CA GLU A 607 4.51 21.94 -23.98
C GLU A 607 5.95 21.52 -23.62
N ASN A 608 6.28 21.47 -22.34
CA ASN A 608 7.60 21.12 -21.82
C ASN A 608 8.76 21.94 -22.41
N THR A 609 8.54 23.23 -22.65
CA THR A 609 9.58 24.14 -23.11
C THR A 609 9.68 25.37 -22.24
N ASP A 610 10.91 25.84 -22.03
CA ASP A 610 11.25 27.09 -21.38
C ASP A 610 11.90 28.04 -22.38
N ILE A 611 11.38 29.27 -22.46
CA ILE A 611 11.92 30.30 -23.35
C ILE A 611 12.59 31.38 -22.49
N ILE A 612 13.86 31.64 -22.79
CA ILE A 612 14.73 32.48 -21.97
C ILE A 612 15.39 33.51 -22.89
N ARG A 613 15.45 34.77 -22.47
CA ARG A 613 16.32 35.76 -23.10
C ARG A 613 17.65 35.77 -22.37
N THR A 614 18.70 35.32 -23.05
CA THR A 614 20.03 35.11 -22.47
C THR A 614 20.85 36.40 -22.51
N ASN A 615 20.74 37.16 -23.61
CA ASN A 615 21.46 38.42 -23.81
C ASN A 615 20.74 39.28 -24.85
N GLY A 616 21.08 40.52 -25.02
CA GLY A 616 20.64 41.51 -26.01
C GLY A 616 19.60 41.04 -27.04
N ASN A 617 20.05 40.42 -28.10
CA ASN A 617 19.25 39.87 -29.19
C ASN A 617 19.20 38.33 -29.24
N GLU A 618 19.68 37.65 -28.16
CA GLU A 618 19.80 36.20 -28.07
C GLU A 618 18.72 35.58 -27.16
N PHE A 619 18.15 34.46 -27.62
CA PHE A 619 17.20 33.66 -26.86
C PHE A 619 17.65 32.21 -26.81
N LEU A 620 17.28 31.54 -25.73
CA LEU A 620 17.47 30.12 -25.53
C LEU A 620 16.11 29.46 -25.30
N ILE A 621 15.88 28.32 -25.95
CA ILE A 621 14.74 27.46 -25.66
C ILE A 621 15.29 26.12 -25.14
N TYR A 622 14.84 25.74 -23.95
CA TYR A 622 15.05 24.42 -23.38
C TYR A 622 13.81 23.58 -23.63
N MET A 623 13.96 22.37 -24.17
CA MET A 623 12.87 21.45 -24.48
C MET A 623 13.18 20.05 -23.94
N VAL A 624 12.14 19.32 -23.53
CA VAL A 624 12.28 17.95 -22.99
C VAL A 624 11.26 17.01 -23.62
N GLY A 625 11.74 15.82 -24.01
CA GLY A 625 10.89 14.71 -24.47
C GLY A 625 10.54 14.74 -25.96
N TYR A 626 11.23 15.52 -26.79
CA TYR A 626 10.99 15.61 -28.23
C TYR A 626 12.08 14.92 -29.03
N ASP A 627 11.70 14.11 -30.03
CA ASP A 627 12.65 13.50 -30.94
C ASP A 627 13.25 14.52 -31.94
N GLU A 628 14.30 14.13 -32.62
CA GLU A 628 15.04 15.02 -33.56
C GLU A 628 14.13 15.54 -34.70
N LYS A 629 13.20 14.72 -35.20
CA LYS A 629 12.26 15.12 -36.27
C LYS A 629 11.31 16.21 -35.77
N GLN A 630 10.84 16.08 -34.52
CA GLN A 630 9.97 17.06 -33.89
C GLN A 630 10.72 18.35 -33.62
N VAL A 631 11.96 18.28 -33.12
CA VAL A 631 12.84 19.44 -32.91
C VAL A 631 13.09 20.19 -34.22
N VAL A 632 13.51 19.49 -35.27
CA VAL A 632 13.75 20.09 -36.60
C VAL A 632 12.47 20.71 -37.17
N SER A 633 11.31 20.06 -37.00
CA SER A 633 10.03 20.61 -37.44
C SER A 633 9.68 21.88 -36.68
N TYR A 634 9.94 21.92 -35.37
CA TYR A 634 9.74 23.11 -34.54
C TYR A 634 10.67 24.25 -34.94
N ILE A 635 11.94 23.97 -35.18
CA ILE A 635 12.92 24.96 -35.66
C ILE A 635 12.50 25.55 -37.03
N ARG A 636 12.00 24.73 -37.96
CA ARG A 636 11.46 25.23 -39.24
C ARG A 636 10.29 26.18 -39.05
N LYS A 637 9.39 25.88 -38.08
CA LYS A 637 8.28 26.76 -37.71
C LYS A 637 8.81 28.08 -37.15
N LEU A 638 9.77 28.02 -36.20
CA LEU A 638 10.40 29.22 -35.62
C LEU A 638 11.07 30.08 -36.67
N ASN A 639 11.85 29.47 -37.58
CA ASN A 639 12.50 30.18 -38.68
C ASN A 639 11.49 30.89 -39.58
N LYS A 640 10.35 30.29 -39.88
CA LYS A 640 9.26 30.90 -40.65
C LYS A 640 8.69 32.11 -39.94
N GLU A 641 8.34 31.96 -38.67
CA GLU A 641 7.74 33.02 -37.87
C GLU A 641 8.70 34.20 -37.61
N LEU A 642 10.00 33.93 -37.44
CA LEU A 642 11.01 34.97 -37.18
C LEU A 642 11.45 35.69 -38.49
N LYS A 643 11.19 35.12 -39.69
CA LYS A 643 11.34 35.85 -40.95
C LYS A 643 10.32 36.97 -41.15
N ASP A 644 9.15 36.82 -40.52
CA ASP A 644 8.04 37.84 -40.58
C ASP A 644 8.21 38.96 -39.55
N LEU A 645 9.39 39.13 -38.91
CA LEU A 645 9.68 40.26 -38.04
C LEU A 645 9.82 41.54 -38.82
N SER A 646 9.56 42.69 -38.18
CA SER A 646 9.83 44.00 -38.71
C SER A 646 11.26 44.09 -39.23
N HIS A 647 11.47 44.65 -40.42
CA HIS A 647 12.72 44.70 -41.21
C HIS A 647 13.15 43.40 -41.89
N GLY A 648 12.56 42.23 -41.65
CA GLY A 648 12.71 41.00 -42.40
C GLY A 648 14.10 40.33 -42.33
N PHE A 649 14.96 40.68 -41.34
CA PHE A 649 16.29 40.11 -41.22
C PHE A 649 16.29 38.71 -40.63
N GLY A 650 15.21 38.29 -39.98
CA GLY A 650 15.10 36.95 -39.38
C GLY A 650 16.07 36.68 -38.23
N ALA A 651 16.34 35.43 -38.00
CA ALA A 651 17.25 34.97 -36.94
C ALA A 651 18.08 33.77 -37.41
N ALA A 652 19.28 33.61 -36.85
CA ALA A 652 20.05 32.40 -36.92
C ALA A 652 19.64 31.47 -35.77
N ILE A 653 19.41 30.20 -36.06
CA ILE A 653 18.99 29.20 -35.09
C ILE A 653 19.95 28.01 -35.14
N GLY A 654 20.43 27.58 -33.98
CA GLY A 654 21.19 26.35 -33.83
C GLY A 654 20.62 25.51 -32.68
N TYR A 655 20.87 24.21 -32.72
CA TYR A 655 20.38 23.32 -31.65
C TYR A 655 21.35 22.20 -31.31
N SER A 656 21.18 21.65 -30.12
CA SER A 656 21.90 20.48 -29.68
C SER A 656 21.05 19.61 -28.81
N MET A 657 21.11 18.30 -28.98
CA MET A 657 20.32 17.33 -28.23
C MET A 657 21.18 16.55 -27.25
N ILE A 658 20.61 16.24 -26.11
CA ILE A 658 21.18 15.43 -25.04
C ILE A 658 20.37 14.16 -24.96
N HIS A 659 20.98 13.00 -25.18
CA HIS A 659 20.30 11.71 -25.20
C HIS A 659 20.55 10.86 -23.97
N ASP A 660 21.57 11.21 -23.17
CA ASP A 660 21.98 10.48 -21.98
C ASP A 660 22.64 11.42 -20.95
N ALA A 661 23.02 10.88 -19.79
CA ALA A 661 23.62 11.62 -18.69
C ALA A 661 25.11 11.99 -18.89
N ILE A 662 25.71 11.71 -20.06
CA ILE A 662 27.12 11.98 -20.29
C ILE A 662 27.30 13.42 -20.74
N LYS A 663 26.39 13.93 -21.56
CA LYS A 663 26.43 15.28 -22.12
C LYS A 663 25.71 16.25 -21.19
N THR A 664 26.38 17.30 -20.79
CA THR A 664 25.82 18.32 -19.91
C THR A 664 25.00 19.37 -20.67
N ILE A 665 24.17 20.13 -19.94
CA ILE A 665 23.46 21.30 -20.50
C ILE A 665 24.45 22.34 -21.03
N ASP A 666 25.57 22.56 -20.35
CA ASP A 666 26.60 23.50 -20.80
C ASP A 666 27.28 23.04 -22.13
N ASP A 667 27.52 21.73 -22.28
CA ASP A 667 28.01 21.18 -23.55
C ASP A 667 26.99 21.41 -24.65
N ALA A 668 25.71 21.17 -24.40
CA ALA A 668 24.65 21.40 -25.37
C ALA A 668 24.46 22.86 -25.75
N VAL A 669 24.62 23.79 -24.79
CA VAL A 669 24.59 25.24 -25.04
C VAL A 669 25.76 25.63 -25.94
N ASN A 670 26.95 25.11 -25.69
CA ASN A 670 28.15 25.39 -26.51
C ASN A 670 27.97 24.85 -27.94
N GLU A 671 27.52 23.62 -28.09
CA GLU A 671 27.29 23.01 -29.43
C GLU A 671 26.17 23.74 -30.20
N ALA A 672 25.03 24.03 -29.54
CA ALA A 672 23.93 24.79 -30.15
C ALA A 672 24.38 26.20 -30.58
N THR A 673 25.27 26.84 -29.80
CA THR A 673 25.88 28.13 -30.17
C THR A 673 26.78 28.03 -31.37
N LEU A 674 27.58 26.96 -31.48
CA LEU A 674 28.42 26.72 -32.67
C LEU A 674 27.57 26.47 -33.91
N ASP A 675 26.54 25.65 -33.80
CA ASP A 675 25.56 25.38 -34.85
C ASP A 675 24.85 26.66 -35.30
N MET A 676 24.39 27.49 -34.38
CA MET A 676 23.78 28.80 -34.67
C MET A 676 24.75 29.73 -35.43
N ARG A 677 26.03 29.79 -34.99
CA ARG A 677 27.03 30.61 -35.67
C ARG A 677 27.32 30.15 -37.10
N SER A 678 27.42 28.84 -37.33
CA SER A 678 27.59 28.25 -38.68
C SER A 678 26.40 28.65 -39.59
N ASN A 679 25.17 28.52 -39.06
CA ASN A 679 23.98 28.93 -39.80
C ASN A 679 23.90 30.46 -40.03
N LYS A 680 24.51 31.26 -39.18
CA LYS A 680 24.58 32.73 -39.32
C LYS A 680 25.56 33.12 -40.45
N GLU A 681 26.71 32.44 -40.56
CA GLU A 681 27.71 32.66 -41.65
C GLU A 681 27.15 32.28 -43.00
N GLU A 682 26.38 31.19 -43.11
CA GLU A 682 25.68 30.78 -44.35
C GLU A 682 24.63 31.79 -44.84
N ILE A 683 23.98 32.52 -43.92
CA ILE A 683 22.98 33.55 -44.25
C ILE A 683 23.68 34.86 -44.67
N SER A 684 24.91 35.08 -44.25
CA SER A 684 25.67 36.31 -44.49
C SER A 684 26.47 36.28 -45.82
N ASN A 685 26.65 35.10 -46.44
CA ASN A 685 27.23 34.89 -47.76
C ASN A 685 26.11 34.75 -48.81
#